data_84f86325054256794cbba35a2ec2baec
#
_entry.id   84f86325054256794cbba35a2ec2baec
#
_cell.length_a   1.000
_cell.length_b   1.000
_cell.length_c   1.000
_cell.angle_alpha   90.00
_cell.angle_beta   90.00
_cell.angle_gamma   90.00
#
_symmetry.space_group_name_H-M   'P 1'
#
loop_
_entity.id
_entity.type
_entity.pdbx_description
1 polymer ?
#
loop_
_entity_poly.entity_id
_entity_poly.type
_entity_poly.pdbx_seq_one_letter_code
_entity_poly.pdbx_strand_id
1 'polypeptide(L)'
;MQNVEKNRKPFAWAMLVVILWFVITGIFGPLFGKLTSVQENNNSSFLPKGAEATLAADQIKLFSSQDSFNFPALVLFEGSSTPATFAAINERVLQVGNLTLAGTSAKISEFLAPGSGISVFPSQDGEALLANIPLDGNAISKLLPNDEPVLPAVVEALREDLEPIAKANGFEPYVTGPAGLLGDLFGAFGDIDSKLLLTTLGVVAIILIVVYRSPILWIIPLLSALFALSTAGGIVYLLAKNDIIDVDGQSQGILSVLVIGAATDYALLLIARYREELHFTDNRFVAMRAAYKGVWEPILASGSTVAISLLVLLFSQLTNTAGLGPIGAIGIVVSMFTILTLLPALLLIFGRWIFWPRVPKNDGDDHVMSGSWSKISNSIAGNPRKAWIITGVVLLAFASASTTLKADGIGTVDTFTGKPESVVGQRLLEKHFPGGQGNPTQIVVAADKIGAVTAAVKNAPGVTEVVPMLDGMTPAGGPAPEVKIVNGRAILNLTLDKAPDSVEAGNDIPKIRELAHAADSTSLVGGTSAVYFDVRTANNRDNRTIIPIILLAITLILGVLLRSILSAVVLLGTVVLSYFATLGVCALVFNHVFGFAGGENSFPLFAFIFLVALGIDYNIFLMTRVREESAKIGTRAGVTKGVTVTGAVITSAGIVLAATFAVLGLLPLVPLAQLGFAVAFGVLLDTIIVRSILVPALVHEIGPKIWRPSKLQTK
;
A
#
# COMPACT_ATOMS: atom_id res chain seq x y z
N MET A 1 56.61 4.09 4.03
CA MET A 1 56.02 3.68 5.33
C MET A 1 54.99 4.68 5.89
N GLN A 2 55.18 5.99 5.79
CA GLN A 2 54.20 6.97 6.30
C GLN A 2 52.78 6.91 5.66
N ASN A 3 52.64 6.46 4.41
CA ASN A 3 51.32 6.31 3.76
C ASN A 3 50.54 5.07 4.24
N VAL A 4 51.17 4.06 4.79
CA VAL A 4 50.54 2.82 5.28
C VAL A 4 49.87 3.06 6.65
N GLU A 5 50.51 3.80 7.53
CA GLU A 5 49.94 4.14 8.85
C GLU A 5 48.74 5.10 8.75
N LYS A 6 48.76 6.04 7.81
CA LYS A 6 47.67 7.01 7.61
C LYS A 6 46.38 6.36 7.13
N ASN A 7 46.44 5.16 6.52
CA ASN A 7 45.28 4.43 6.02
C ASN A 7 44.76 3.35 7.01
N ARG A 8 45.50 2.97 8.04
CA ARG A 8 45.11 1.91 9.02
C ARG A 8 43.92 2.33 9.89
N LYS A 9 43.92 3.56 10.42
CA LYS A 9 42.81 4.07 11.26
C LYS A 9 41.44 4.12 10.53
N PRO A 10 41.33 4.74 9.34
CA PRO A 10 40.02 4.79 8.64
C PRO A 10 39.56 3.40 8.17
N PHE A 11 40.48 2.47 7.86
CA PHE A 11 40.12 1.08 7.55
C PHE A 11 39.55 0.35 8.76
N ALA A 12 40.20 0.50 9.94
CA ALA A 12 39.69 -0.09 11.19
C ALA A 12 38.31 0.44 11.56
N TRP A 13 38.04 1.74 11.35
CA TRP A 13 36.73 2.32 11.53
C TRP A 13 35.68 1.73 10.55
N ALA A 14 36.04 1.53 9.29
CA ALA A 14 35.13 0.90 8.32
C ALA A 14 34.76 -0.53 8.74
N MET A 15 35.77 -1.33 9.21
CA MET A 15 35.50 -2.67 9.72
C MET A 15 34.61 -2.66 10.96
N LEU A 16 34.83 -1.74 11.88
CA LEU A 16 34.02 -1.61 13.10
C LEU A 16 32.56 -1.28 12.76
N VAL A 17 32.32 -0.37 11.82
CA VAL A 17 30.98 -0.04 11.35
C VAL A 17 30.29 -1.25 10.73
N VAL A 18 31.00 -2.02 9.90
CA VAL A 18 30.42 -3.24 9.27
C VAL A 18 30.09 -4.27 10.36
N ILE A 19 30.99 -4.52 11.32
CA ILE A 19 30.72 -5.45 12.43
C ILE A 19 29.50 -4.99 13.25
N LEU A 20 29.39 -3.68 13.53
CA LEU A 20 28.26 -3.12 14.27
C LEU A 20 26.94 -3.37 13.54
N TRP A 21 26.91 -3.18 12.22
CA TRP A 21 25.71 -3.44 11.43
C TRP A 21 25.36 -4.94 11.37
N PHE A 22 26.35 -5.84 11.34
CA PHE A 22 26.09 -7.28 11.45
C PHE A 22 25.48 -7.64 12.81
N VAL A 23 25.94 -7.02 13.90
CA VAL A 23 25.35 -7.21 15.23
C VAL A 23 23.91 -6.68 15.27
N ILE A 24 23.67 -5.45 14.77
CA ILE A 24 22.33 -4.86 14.70
C ILE A 24 21.39 -5.77 13.92
N THR A 25 21.77 -6.18 12.72
CA THR A 25 20.94 -7.05 11.87
C THR A 25 20.77 -8.44 12.50
N GLY A 26 21.77 -8.96 13.20
CA GLY A 26 21.67 -10.22 13.94
C GLY A 26 20.63 -10.18 15.08
N ILE A 27 20.41 -9.00 15.67
CA ILE A 27 19.37 -8.78 16.70
C ILE A 27 18.00 -8.56 16.06
N PHE A 28 17.91 -7.65 15.08
CA PHE A 28 16.64 -7.21 14.51
C PHE A 28 16.10 -8.14 13.41
N GLY A 29 16.95 -8.91 12.72
CA GLY A 29 16.54 -9.83 11.66
C GLY A 29 15.55 -10.90 12.14
N PRO A 30 15.82 -11.64 13.23
CA PRO A 30 14.87 -12.59 13.81
C PRO A 30 13.56 -11.94 14.27
N LEU A 31 13.61 -10.67 14.69
CA LEU A 31 12.41 -9.91 15.07
C LEU A 31 11.57 -9.54 13.85
N PHE A 32 12.21 -9.16 12.75
CA PHE A 32 11.51 -8.93 11.47
C PHE A 32 10.76 -10.18 11.00
N GLY A 33 11.36 -11.38 11.14
CA GLY A 33 10.71 -12.64 10.83
C GLY A 33 9.46 -12.94 11.65
N LYS A 34 9.26 -12.25 12.79
CA LYS A 34 8.06 -12.35 13.63
C LYS A 34 7.03 -11.26 13.37
N LEU A 35 7.26 -10.35 12.41
CA LEU A 35 6.38 -9.21 12.18
C LEU A 35 4.95 -9.65 11.82
N THR A 36 4.80 -10.74 11.06
CA THR A 36 3.50 -11.32 10.70
C THR A 36 2.68 -11.76 11.91
N SER A 37 3.33 -12.15 13.02
CA SER A 37 2.64 -12.61 14.24
C SER A 37 1.99 -11.48 15.05
N VAL A 38 2.28 -10.22 14.74
CA VAL A 38 1.70 -9.04 15.38
C VAL A 38 0.85 -8.19 14.43
N GLN A 39 0.52 -8.74 13.25
CA GLN A 39 -0.37 -8.06 12.31
C GLN A 39 -1.82 -8.12 12.81
N GLU A 40 -2.48 -6.98 12.75
CA GLU A 40 -3.91 -6.85 12.98
C GLU A 40 -4.62 -6.65 11.64
N ASN A 41 -5.14 -7.76 11.08
CA ASN A 41 -5.91 -7.74 9.84
C ASN A 41 -7.42 -7.77 10.12
N ASN A 42 -7.86 -7.22 11.25
CA ASN A 42 -9.26 -7.16 11.65
C ASN A 42 -10.02 -6.08 10.86
N ASN A 43 -11.31 -6.32 10.59
CA ASN A 43 -12.17 -5.32 9.96
C ASN A 43 -12.19 -3.98 10.72
N SER A 44 -12.02 -3.99 12.05
CA SER A 44 -11.96 -2.80 12.88
C SER A 44 -10.75 -1.89 12.57
N SER A 45 -9.63 -2.47 12.12
CA SER A 45 -8.42 -1.72 11.75
C SER A 45 -8.62 -0.83 10.51
N PHE A 46 -9.63 -1.13 9.69
CA PHE A 46 -9.98 -0.37 8.50
C PHE A 46 -11.11 0.64 8.72
N LEU A 47 -11.71 0.68 9.92
CA LEU A 47 -12.84 1.57 10.21
C LEU A 47 -12.36 2.98 10.59
N PRO A 48 -13.10 4.03 10.16
CA PRO A 48 -12.80 5.40 10.57
C PRO A 48 -13.11 5.60 12.05
N LYS A 49 -12.19 6.21 12.79
CA LYS A 49 -12.38 6.52 14.21
C LYS A 49 -13.58 7.45 14.43
N GLY A 50 -14.54 7.01 15.26
CA GLY A 50 -15.70 7.81 15.64
C GLY A 50 -16.77 7.94 14.55
N ALA A 51 -16.69 7.19 13.44
CA ALA A 51 -17.74 7.13 12.44
C ALA A 51 -18.99 6.40 12.99
N GLU A 52 -20.16 6.74 12.45
CA GLU A 52 -21.42 6.17 12.91
C GLU A 52 -21.46 4.65 12.74
N ALA A 53 -20.98 4.13 11.60
CA ALA A 53 -20.91 2.69 11.38
C ALA A 53 -20.00 1.98 12.39
N THR A 54 -18.93 2.64 12.85
CA THR A 54 -18.04 2.12 13.89
C THR A 54 -18.76 2.05 15.25
N LEU A 55 -19.45 3.13 15.62
CA LEU A 55 -20.25 3.17 16.84
C LEU A 55 -21.41 2.15 16.81
N ALA A 56 -22.06 1.99 15.66
CA ALA A 56 -23.08 0.97 15.46
C ALA A 56 -22.49 -0.44 15.63
N ALA A 57 -21.32 -0.73 15.04
CA ALA A 57 -20.67 -2.02 15.18
C ALA A 57 -20.35 -2.37 16.63
N ASP A 58 -19.90 -1.39 17.44
CA ASP A 58 -19.65 -1.61 18.86
C ASP A 58 -20.94 -1.91 19.66
N GLN A 59 -22.07 -1.28 19.29
CA GLN A 59 -23.37 -1.61 19.89
C GLN A 59 -23.88 -2.98 19.44
N ILE A 60 -23.72 -3.32 18.15
CA ILE A 60 -24.14 -4.61 17.58
C ILE A 60 -23.42 -5.78 18.27
N LYS A 61 -22.15 -5.61 18.64
CA LYS A 61 -21.40 -6.62 19.40
C LYS A 61 -22.09 -7.04 20.71
N LEU A 62 -22.83 -6.11 21.36
CA LEU A 62 -23.54 -6.40 22.61
C LEU A 62 -24.72 -7.37 22.43
N PHE A 63 -25.23 -7.51 21.20
CA PHE A 63 -26.32 -8.43 20.86
C PHE A 63 -25.84 -9.85 20.56
N SER A 64 -24.55 -10.03 20.33
CA SER A 64 -23.94 -11.35 20.23
C SER A 64 -23.76 -11.93 21.63
N SER A 65 -24.23 -13.14 21.91
CA SER A 65 -24.01 -13.80 23.19
C SER A 65 -22.51 -14.06 23.36
N GLN A 66 -21.91 -13.45 24.38
CA GLN A 66 -20.51 -13.67 24.78
C GLN A 66 -19.48 -13.42 23.68
N ASP A 67 -19.07 -12.19 23.46
CA ASP A 67 -17.88 -11.78 22.67
C ASP A 67 -17.70 -12.44 21.27
N SER A 68 -18.66 -13.22 20.78
CA SER A 68 -18.59 -13.91 19.52
C SER A 68 -19.22 -13.10 18.37
N PHE A 69 -18.39 -12.61 17.49
CA PHE A 69 -18.80 -12.04 16.21
C PHE A 69 -19.01 -13.19 15.21
N ASN A 70 -20.25 -13.40 14.74
CA ASN A 70 -20.55 -14.45 13.76
C ASN A 70 -19.97 -14.07 12.39
N PHE A 71 -19.03 -14.87 11.90
CA PHE A 71 -18.33 -14.67 10.64
C PHE A 71 -18.52 -15.89 9.73
N PRO A 72 -19.60 -15.94 8.93
CA PRO A 72 -19.98 -17.16 8.23
C PRO A 72 -19.03 -17.52 7.09
N ALA A 73 -18.64 -18.79 7.03
CA ALA A 73 -18.17 -19.41 5.80
C ALA A 73 -19.39 -19.96 5.05
N LEU A 74 -19.60 -19.48 3.84
CA LEU A 74 -20.65 -19.96 2.95
C LEU A 74 -20.06 -20.94 1.95
N VAL A 75 -20.65 -22.13 1.83
CA VAL A 75 -20.26 -23.07 0.79
C VAL A 75 -21.42 -23.23 -0.17
N LEU A 76 -21.20 -22.76 -1.39
CA LEU A 76 -22.14 -22.90 -2.49
C LEU A 76 -21.82 -24.21 -3.24
N PHE A 77 -22.80 -25.04 -3.43
CA PHE A 77 -22.75 -26.24 -4.28
C PHE A 77 -23.60 -25.97 -5.52
N GLU A 78 -22.95 -25.69 -6.67
CA GLU A 78 -23.65 -25.46 -7.93
C GLU A 78 -23.98 -26.81 -8.60
N GLY A 79 -25.24 -27.06 -8.85
CA GLY A 79 -25.74 -28.30 -9.47
C GLY A 79 -27.20 -28.59 -9.11
N SER A 80 -27.82 -29.49 -9.86
CA SER A 80 -29.23 -29.83 -9.66
C SER A 80 -29.49 -30.57 -8.33
N SER A 81 -30.33 -29.93 -7.49
CA SER A 81 -30.67 -30.44 -6.17
C SER A 81 -31.82 -31.46 -6.26
N THR A 82 -31.59 -32.66 -5.75
CA THR A 82 -32.61 -33.68 -5.50
C THR A 82 -32.68 -33.99 -4.01
N PRO A 83 -33.78 -34.58 -3.48
CA PRO A 83 -33.83 -34.96 -2.06
C PRO A 83 -32.69 -35.89 -1.62
N ALA A 84 -32.20 -36.75 -2.51
CA ALA A 84 -31.10 -37.67 -2.22
C ALA A 84 -29.75 -36.95 -2.16
N THR A 85 -29.45 -36.07 -3.14
CA THR A 85 -28.22 -35.32 -3.17
C THR A 85 -28.18 -34.26 -2.06
N PHE A 86 -29.31 -33.62 -1.75
CA PHE A 86 -29.45 -32.75 -0.57
C PHE A 86 -29.10 -33.49 0.73
N ALA A 87 -29.67 -34.70 0.95
CA ALA A 87 -29.42 -35.46 2.17
C ALA A 87 -27.92 -35.82 2.31
N ALA A 88 -27.27 -36.26 1.22
CA ALA A 88 -25.85 -36.61 1.21
C ALA A 88 -24.93 -35.40 1.54
N ILE A 89 -25.18 -34.25 0.91
CA ILE A 89 -24.42 -33.00 1.17
C ILE A 89 -24.67 -32.53 2.59
N ASN A 90 -25.94 -32.49 3.02
CA ASN A 90 -26.32 -32.02 4.36
C ASN A 90 -25.68 -32.87 5.47
N GLU A 91 -25.68 -34.21 5.31
CA GLU A 91 -25.05 -35.13 6.28
C GLU A 91 -23.56 -34.82 6.45
N ARG A 92 -22.84 -34.59 5.32
CA ARG A 92 -21.40 -34.28 5.39
C ARG A 92 -21.13 -32.90 5.94
N VAL A 93 -21.86 -31.90 5.51
CA VAL A 93 -21.71 -30.52 5.99
C VAL A 93 -21.92 -30.42 7.50
N LEU A 94 -22.88 -31.15 8.07
CA LEU A 94 -23.08 -31.18 9.52
C LEU A 94 -21.91 -31.81 10.31
N GLN A 95 -21.03 -32.57 9.63
CA GLN A 95 -19.86 -33.19 10.23
C GLN A 95 -18.56 -32.38 10.10
N VAL A 96 -18.54 -31.25 9.37
CA VAL A 96 -17.32 -30.46 9.12
C VAL A 96 -16.67 -29.95 10.43
N GLY A 97 -17.46 -29.79 11.51
CA GLY A 97 -16.91 -29.44 12.82
C GLY A 97 -15.88 -30.43 13.37
N ASN A 98 -15.90 -31.70 12.90
CA ASN A 98 -14.97 -32.76 13.31
C ASN A 98 -13.65 -32.74 12.53
N LEU A 99 -13.53 -31.92 11.47
CA LEU A 99 -12.33 -31.84 10.65
C LEU A 99 -11.19 -31.24 11.47
N THR A 100 -10.02 -31.84 11.35
CA THR A 100 -8.78 -31.39 11.97
C THR A 100 -8.01 -30.52 10.98
N LEU A 101 -7.55 -29.36 11.43
CA LEU A 101 -6.77 -28.46 10.58
C LEU A 101 -5.38 -29.01 10.32
N ALA A 102 -4.91 -28.88 9.09
CA ALA A 102 -3.62 -29.41 8.65
C ALA A 102 -2.46 -28.94 9.55
N GLY A 103 -1.54 -29.85 9.87
CA GLY A 103 -0.37 -29.52 10.72
C GLY A 103 -0.66 -29.29 12.19
N THR A 104 -1.91 -29.46 12.65
CA THR A 104 -2.31 -29.22 14.05
C THR A 104 -3.24 -30.31 14.58
N SER A 105 -3.59 -30.23 15.87
CA SER A 105 -4.65 -31.06 16.47
C SER A 105 -5.98 -30.31 16.63
N ALA A 106 -6.04 -29.05 16.22
CA ALA A 106 -7.22 -28.20 16.37
C ALA A 106 -8.34 -28.64 15.39
N LYS A 107 -9.57 -28.60 15.85
CA LYS A 107 -10.76 -28.96 15.05
C LYS A 107 -11.56 -27.70 14.69
N ILE A 108 -12.28 -27.76 13.55
CA ILE A 108 -13.16 -26.66 13.13
C ILE A 108 -14.21 -26.34 14.20
N SER A 109 -14.67 -27.34 14.97
CA SER A 109 -15.62 -27.13 16.08
C SER A 109 -15.15 -26.15 17.15
N GLU A 110 -13.84 -25.94 17.32
CA GLU A 110 -13.25 -24.99 18.26
C GLU A 110 -13.41 -23.54 17.79
N PHE A 111 -13.69 -23.34 16.50
CA PHE A 111 -13.80 -22.06 15.81
C PHE A 111 -15.25 -21.73 15.38
N LEU A 112 -16.22 -22.59 15.69
CA LEU A 112 -17.63 -22.32 15.41
C LEU A 112 -18.18 -21.30 16.40
N ALA A 113 -19.10 -20.45 15.94
CA ALA A 113 -19.78 -19.47 16.77
C ALA A 113 -20.69 -20.17 17.80
N PRO A 114 -20.54 -19.91 19.10
CA PRO A 114 -21.32 -20.54 20.14
C PRO A 114 -22.83 -20.33 19.95
N GLY A 115 -23.60 -21.40 20.07
CA GLY A 115 -25.07 -21.36 19.95
C GLY A 115 -25.60 -21.23 18.52
N SER A 116 -24.74 -21.20 17.51
CA SER A 116 -25.12 -21.19 16.10
C SER A 116 -24.98 -22.58 15.48
N GLY A 117 -25.98 -23.01 14.71
CA GLY A 117 -25.98 -24.30 14.02
C GLY A 117 -25.50 -24.19 12.57
N ILE A 118 -24.81 -25.24 12.10
CA ILE A 118 -24.52 -25.40 10.68
C ILE A 118 -25.86 -25.75 9.98
N SER A 119 -26.10 -25.16 8.80
CA SER A 119 -27.37 -25.34 8.08
C SER A 119 -27.12 -25.38 6.57
N VAL A 120 -27.96 -26.11 5.85
CA VAL A 120 -27.94 -26.21 4.39
C VAL A 120 -29.31 -25.86 3.84
N PHE A 121 -29.35 -25.00 2.82
CA PHE A 121 -30.58 -24.52 2.19
C PHE A 121 -30.50 -24.74 0.68
N PRO A 122 -31.60 -25.26 0.02
CA PRO A 122 -31.68 -25.25 -1.42
C PRO A 122 -32.02 -23.86 -1.96
N SER A 123 -31.50 -23.53 -3.15
CA SER A 123 -31.92 -22.34 -3.88
C SER A 123 -33.36 -22.46 -4.39
N GLN A 124 -34.03 -21.34 -4.66
CA GLN A 124 -35.42 -21.34 -5.15
C GLN A 124 -35.55 -21.95 -6.54
N ASP A 125 -34.51 -21.87 -7.38
CA ASP A 125 -34.46 -22.45 -8.72
C ASP A 125 -34.08 -23.94 -8.71
N GLY A 126 -33.66 -24.49 -7.55
CA GLY A 126 -33.24 -25.88 -7.42
C GLY A 126 -31.90 -26.23 -8.06
N GLU A 127 -31.14 -25.21 -8.52
CA GLU A 127 -29.85 -25.37 -9.22
C GLU A 127 -28.64 -25.16 -8.30
N ALA A 128 -28.85 -24.90 -7.00
CA ALA A 128 -27.78 -24.78 -6.03
C ALA A 128 -28.19 -25.14 -4.61
N LEU A 129 -27.21 -25.54 -3.78
CA LEU A 129 -27.33 -25.65 -2.33
C LEU A 129 -26.38 -24.66 -1.66
N LEU A 130 -26.83 -24.05 -0.57
CA LEU A 130 -26.01 -23.14 0.24
C LEU A 130 -25.85 -23.71 1.64
N ALA A 131 -24.61 -24.04 2.02
CA ALA A 131 -24.26 -24.33 3.40
C ALA A 131 -23.78 -23.08 4.11
N ASN A 132 -24.29 -22.85 5.31
CA ASN A 132 -23.85 -21.78 6.22
C ASN A 132 -23.12 -22.41 7.41
N ILE A 133 -21.84 -22.10 7.54
CA ILE A 133 -20.96 -22.57 8.62
C ILE A 133 -20.57 -21.33 9.44
N PRO A 134 -21.24 -21.09 10.59
CA PRO A 134 -21.02 -19.92 11.40
C PRO A 134 -19.71 -20.04 12.17
N LEU A 135 -18.70 -19.22 11.84
CA LEU A 135 -17.42 -19.16 12.54
C LEU A 135 -17.44 -18.05 13.59
N ASP A 136 -16.69 -18.22 14.66
CA ASP A 136 -16.45 -17.18 15.67
C ASP A 136 -15.31 -16.26 15.19
N GLY A 137 -15.64 -15.02 14.85
CA GLY A 137 -14.69 -14.03 14.36
C GLY A 137 -13.49 -13.77 15.30
N ASN A 138 -13.68 -13.89 16.62
CA ASN A 138 -12.58 -13.75 17.58
C ASN A 138 -11.68 -14.99 17.61
N ALA A 139 -12.24 -16.18 17.41
CA ALA A 139 -11.46 -17.42 17.37
C ALA A 139 -10.64 -17.53 16.08
N ILE A 140 -11.24 -17.19 14.92
CA ILE A 140 -10.57 -17.26 13.61
C ILE A 140 -9.54 -16.18 13.35
N SER A 141 -9.52 -15.09 14.14
CA SER A 141 -8.48 -14.03 14.05
C SER A 141 -7.20 -14.38 14.78
N LYS A 142 -7.14 -15.52 15.46
CA LYS A 142 -5.96 -16.00 16.18
C LYS A 142 -5.02 -16.78 15.26
N LEU A 143 -3.83 -17.08 15.77
CA LEU A 143 -2.90 -18.02 15.14
C LEU A 143 -3.10 -19.43 15.70
N LEU A 144 -2.85 -20.42 14.86
CA LEU A 144 -2.72 -21.82 15.23
C LEU A 144 -1.42 -22.06 16.03
N PRO A 145 -1.27 -23.20 16.72
CA PRO A 145 -0.04 -23.55 17.43
C PRO A 145 1.24 -23.62 16.56
N ASN A 146 1.08 -23.71 15.24
CA ASN A 146 2.16 -23.67 14.25
C ASN A 146 2.43 -22.27 13.68
N ASP A 147 1.90 -21.22 14.31
CA ASP A 147 1.98 -19.81 13.90
C ASP A 147 1.28 -19.48 12.55
N GLU A 148 0.43 -20.38 12.02
CA GLU A 148 -0.39 -20.12 10.84
C GLU A 148 -1.72 -19.44 11.21
N PRO A 149 -2.29 -18.56 10.33
CA PRO A 149 -3.60 -17.97 10.56
C PRO A 149 -4.72 -19.02 10.51
N VAL A 150 -5.65 -18.98 11.49
CA VAL A 150 -6.77 -19.93 11.58
C VAL A 150 -7.68 -19.87 10.37
N LEU A 151 -8.08 -18.66 9.92
CA LEU A 151 -9.11 -18.53 8.88
C LEU A 151 -8.74 -19.17 7.53
N PRO A 152 -7.55 -18.92 6.94
CA PRO A 152 -7.14 -19.64 5.73
C PRO A 152 -7.10 -21.16 5.91
N ALA A 153 -6.62 -21.64 7.06
CA ALA A 153 -6.55 -23.07 7.34
C ALA A 153 -7.95 -23.71 7.42
N VAL A 154 -8.93 -23.02 8.00
CA VAL A 154 -10.34 -23.48 8.02
C VAL A 154 -10.93 -23.49 6.62
N VAL A 155 -10.71 -22.44 5.81
CA VAL A 155 -11.21 -22.36 4.44
C VAL A 155 -10.64 -23.50 3.58
N GLU A 156 -9.33 -23.76 3.69
CA GLU A 156 -8.68 -24.84 2.93
C GLU A 156 -9.18 -26.24 3.37
N ALA A 157 -9.33 -26.46 4.67
CA ALA A 157 -9.88 -27.71 5.19
C ALA A 157 -11.31 -27.96 4.69
N LEU A 158 -12.14 -26.91 4.57
CA LEU A 158 -13.49 -27.02 4.00
C LEU A 158 -13.45 -27.36 2.49
N ARG A 159 -12.52 -26.77 1.73
CA ARG A 159 -12.32 -27.07 0.30
C ARG A 159 -11.93 -28.54 0.09
N GLU A 160 -10.86 -28.96 0.75
CA GLU A 160 -10.33 -30.32 0.61
C GLU A 160 -11.36 -31.40 0.98
N ASP A 161 -12.16 -31.17 2.02
CA ASP A 161 -13.12 -32.13 2.52
C ASP A 161 -14.39 -32.18 1.69
N LEU A 162 -14.93 -31.05 1.27
CA LEU A 162 -16.23 -30.98 0.61
C LEU A 162 -16.16 -31.25 -0.90
N GLU A 163 -15.00 -30.99 -1.55
CA GLU A 163 -14.84 -31.16 -2.99
C GLU A 163 -15.12 -32.60 -3.47
N PRO A 164 -14.55 -33.69 -2.87
CA PRO A 164 -14.78 -35.04 -3.35
C PRO A 164 -16.25 -35.50 -3.27
N ILE A 165 -16.93 -35.11 -2.18
CA ILE A 165 -18.34 -35.45 -1.95
C ILE A 165 -19.27 -34.67 -2.86
N ALA A 166 -19.00 -33.37 -3.05
CA ALA A 166 -19.76 -32.55 -3.96
C ALA A 166 -19.71 -33.12 -5.38
N LYS A 167 -18.50 -33.40 -5.90
CA LYS A 167 -18.30 -33.98 -7.23
C LYS A 167 -18.93 -35.35 -7.41
N ALA A 168 -18.87 -36.19 -6.38
CA ALA A 168 -19.53 -37.52 -6.40
C ALA A 168 -21.05 -37.38 -6.52
N ASN A 169 -21.65 -36.29 -6.08
CA ASN A 169 -23.09 -36.02 -6.14
C ASN A 169 -23.48 -35.04 -7.28
N GLY A 170 -22.57 -34.72 -8.19
CA GLY A 170 -22.82 -33.89 -9.36
C GLY A 170 -22.85 -32.38 -9.08
N PHE A 171 -22.21 -31.92 -7.99
CA PHE A 171 -22.05 -30.50 -7.64
C PHE A 171 -20.62 -30.04 -7.78
N GLU A 172 -20.44 -28.78 -8.13
CA GLU A 172 -19.17 -28.03 -7.99
C GLU A 172 -19.26 -27.19 -6.71
N PRO A 173 -18.37 -27.41 -5.71
CA PRO A 173 -18.39 -26.65 -4.47
C PRO A 173 -17.53 -25.40 -4.58
N TYR A 174 -17.97 -24.32 -3.91
CA TYR A 174 -17.25 -23.06 -3.82
C TYR A 174 -17.34 -22.54 -2.39
N VAL A 175 -16.19 -22.43 -1.70
CA VAL A 175 -16.13 -21.79 -0.38
C VAL A 175 -16.04 -20.29 -0.55
N THR A 176 -17.08 -19.59 -0.13
CA THR A 176 -17.30 -18.15 -0.36
C THR A 176 -17.85 -17.45 0.88
N GLY A 177 -18.53 -16.32 0.70
CA GLY A 177 -19.01 -15.46 1.77
C GLY A 177 -17.88 -14.74 2.50
N PRO A 178 -18.16 -14.06 3.62
CA PRO A 178 -17.16 -13.28 4.35
C PRO A 178 -15.89 -14.07 4.68
N ALA A 179 -16.04 -15.32 5.19
CA ALA A 179 -14.91 -16.15 5.58
C ALA A 179 -14.10 -16.64 4.37
N GLY A 180 -14.77 -17.06 3.28
CA GLY A 180 -14.08 -17.49 2.06
C GLY A 180 -13.29 -16.36 1.40
N LEU A 181 -13.92 -15.19 1.22
CA LEU A 181 -13.28 -14.00 0.63
C LEU A 181 -12.10 -13.50 1.46
N LEU A 182 -12.26 -13.42 2.78
CA LEU A 182 -11.20 -12.96 3.67
C LEU A 182 -10.10 -14.02 3.83
N GLY A 183 -10.46 -15.31 3.79
CA GLY A 183 -9.51 -16.44 3.78
C GLY A 183 -8.59 -16.37 2.56
N ASP A 184 -9.14 -16.16 1.37
CA ASP A 184 -8.36 -15.97 0.13
C ASP A 184 -7.53 -14.69 0.16
N LEU A 185 -8.05 -13.61 0.76
CA LEU A 185 -7.30 -12.37 0.95
C LEU A 185 -6.08 -12.57 1.86
N PHE A 186 -6.26 -13.24 2.99
CA PHE A 186 -5.15 -13.55 3.92
C PHE A 186 -4.17 -14.56 3.34
N GLY A 187 -4.66 -15.56 2.60
CA GLY A 187 -3.83 -16.48 1.85
C GLY A 187 -2.97 -15.73 0.82
N ALA A 188 -3.58 -14.78 0.09
CA ALA A 188 -2.85 -13.91 -0.82
C ALA A 188 -1.77 -13.09 -0.10
N PHE A 189 -2.02 -12.55 1.09
CA PHE A 189 -1.02 -11.83 1.87
C PHE A 189 0.07 -12.74 2.46
N GLY A 190 -0.26 -13.93 2.94
CA GLY A 190 0.72 -14.89 3.50
C GLY A 190 1.76 -15.35 2.47
N ASP A 191 1.35 -15.58 1.24
CA ASP A 191 2.23 -15.91 0.10
C ASP A 191 3.07 -14.69 -0.38
N ILE A 192 2.65 -13.47 -0.06
CA ILE A 192 3.27 -12.23 -0.50
C ILE A 192 4.68 -12.07 0.06
N ASP A 193 4.89 -12.32 1.35
CA ASP A 193 6.12 -11.93 2.05
C ASP A 193 7.38 -12.55 1.42
N SER A 194 7.39 -13.83 1.18
CA SER A 194 8.55 -14.51 0.59
C SER A 194 8.67 -14.30 -0.92
N LYS A 195 7.57 -14.44 -1.65
CA LYS A 195 7.55 -14.29 -3.12
C LYS A 195 7.81 -12.85 -3.54
N LEU A 196 7.17 -11.87 -2.87
CA LEU A 196 7.37 -10.45 -3.11
C LEU A 196 8.81 -10.03 -2.85
N LEU A 197 9.36 -10.42 -1.68
CA LEU A 197 10.73 -10.09 -1.30
C LEU A 197 11.73 -10.66 -2.29
N LEU A 198 11.64 -11.95 -2.61
CA LEU A 198 12.56 -12.60 -3.58
C LEU A 198 12.43 -12.02 -4.98
N THR A 199 11.21 -11.75 -5.45
CA THR A 199 10.99 -11.13 -6.76
C THR A 199 11.55 -9.71 -6.80
N THR A 200 11.30 -8.91 -5.77
CA THR A 200 11.84 -7.55 -5.65
C THR A 200 13.36 -7.57 -5.66
N LEU A 201 13.98 -8.43 -4.85
CA LEU A 201 15.44 -8.59 -4.80
C LEU A 201 16.00 -9.02 -6.16
N GLY A 202 15.36 -9.98 -6.82
CA GLY A 202 15.76 -10.46 -8.15
C GLY A 202 15.69 -9.37 -9.22
N VAL A 203 14.57 -8.64 -9.29
CA VAL A 203 14.36 -7.54 -10.24
C VAL A 203 15.38 -6.42 -9.98
N VAL A 204 15.54 -6.00 -8.73
CA VAL A 204 16.52 -4.97 -8.35
C VAL A 204 17.94 -5.42 -8.68
N ALA A 205 18.32 -6.66 -8.36
CA ALA A 205 19.63 -7.21 -8.69
C ALA A 205 19.94 -7.14 -10.19
N ILE A 206 19.00 -7.60 -11.03
CA ILE A 206 19.16 -7.56 -12.48
C ILE A 206 19.37 -6.12 -12.97
N ILE A 207 18.56 -5.18 -12.50
CA ILE A 207 18.67 -3.78 -12.93
C ILE A 207 19.99 -3.16 -12.43
N LEU A 208 20.39 -3.43 -11.20
CA LEU A 208 21.67 -2.93 -10.66
C LEU A 208 22.86 -3.48 -11.45
N ILE A 209 22.84 -4.75 -11.87
CA ILE A 209 23.86 -5.32 -12.74
C ILE A 209 23.96 -4.54 -14.07
N VAL A 210 22.82 -4.26 -14.68
CA VAL A 210 22.73 -3.50 -15.95
C VAL A 210 23.22 -2.07 -15.77
N VAL A 211 22.77 -1.40 -14.71
CA VAL A 211 23.11 0.01 -14.41
C VAL A 211 24.59 0.18 -14.07
N TYR A 212 25.10 -0.63 -13.17
CA TYR A 212 26.50 -0.54 -12.74
C TYR A 212 27.46 -1.14 -13.77
N ARG A 213 26.97 -2.00 -14.64
CA ARG A 213 27.81 -2.77 -15.58
C ARG A 213 28.95 -3.51 -14.85
N SER A 214 28.65 -3.97 -13.66
CA SER A 214 29.55 -4.74 -12.79
C SER A 214 28.79 -5.94 -12.22
N PRO A 215 29.31 -7.15 -12.38
CA PRO A 215 28.68 -8.37 -11.87
C PRO A 215 28.81 -8.53 -10.34
N ILE A 216 29.52 -7.63 -9.67
CA ILE A 216 29.81 -7.74 -8.21
C ILE A 216 29.22 -6.54 -7.45
N LEU A 217 29.26 -5.33 -8.02
CA LEU A 217 28.92 -4.09 -7.32
C LEU A 217 27.47 -4.07 -6.82
N TRP A 218 26.54 -4.74 -7.52
CA TRP A 218 25.12 -4.79 -7.14
C TRP A 218 24.88 -5.42 -5.76
N ILE A 219 25.79 -6.30 -5.31
CA ILE A 219 25.67 -7.00 -4.03
C ILE A 219 25.70 -6.00 -2.85
N ILE A 220 26.56 -4.98 -2.93
CA ILE A 220 26.76 -4.03 -1.82
C ILE A 220 25.51 -3.19 -1.52
N PRO A 221 24.88 -2.49 -2.49
CA PRO A 221 23.63 -1.76 -2.22
C PRO A 221 22.51 -2.69 -1.78
N LEU A 222 22.38 -3.86 -2.41
CA LEU A 222 21.32 -4.79 -2.06
C LEU A 222 21.50 -5.37 -0.64
N LEU A 223 22.72 -5.72 -0.26
CA LEU A 223 23.04 -6.13 1.10
C LEU A 223 22.73 -5.01 2.12
N SER A 224 23.08 -3.77 1.77
CA SER A 224 22.77 -2.61 2.63
C SER A 224 21.25 -2.40 2.75
N ALA A 225 20.48 -2.61 1.68
CA ALA A 225 19.03 -2.53 1.70
C ALA A 225 18.40 -3.64 2.56
N LEU A 226 18.94 -4.87 2.51
CA LEU A 226 18.49 -5.97 3.37
C LEU A 226 18.76 -5.69 4.85
N PHE A 227 19.91 -5.10 5.18
CA PHE A 227 20.23 -4.71 6.55
C PHE A 227 19.27 -3.60 7.03
N ALA A 228 18.96 -2.64 6.15
CA ALA A 228 17.99 -1.61 6.45
C ALA A 228 16.59 -2.21 6.69
N LEU A 229 16.13 -3.11 5.81
CA LEU A 229 14.83 -3.76 5.93
C LEU A 229 14.71 -4.58 7.20
N SER A 230 15.71 -5.44 7.49
CA SER A 230 15.71 -6.27 8.69
C SER A 230 15.69 -5.41 9.98
N THR A 231 16.43 -4.30 9.98
CA THR A 231 16.49 -3.41 11.14
C THR A 231 15.17 -2.62 11.27
N ALA A 232 14.65 -2.07 10.19
CA ALA A 232 13.39 -1.32 10.19
C ALA A 232 12.22 -2.20 10.61
N GLY A 233 12.10 -3.40 10.02
CA GLY A 233 11.03 -4.35 10.34
C GLY A 233 11.13 -4.87 11.78
N GLY A 234 12.33 -5.09 12.30
CA GLY A 234 12.53 -5.45 13.70
C GLY A 234 12.15 -4.34 14.69
N ILE A 235 12.40 -3.05 14.33
CA ILE A 235 11.93 -1.91 15.11
C ILE A 235 10.40 -1.83 15.08
N VAL A 236 9.80 -1.97 13.89
CA VAL A 236 8.34 -1.98 13.69
C VAL A 236 7.69 -3.09 14.52
N TYR A 237 8.26 -4.31 14.51
CA TYR A 237 7.80 -5.42 15.35
C TYR A 237 7.78 -5.07 16.84
N LEU A 238 8.86 -4.45 17.35
CA LEU A 238 8.93 -4.07 18.77
C LEU A 238 7.88 -3.01 19.14
N LEU A 239 7.61 -2.06 18.24
CA LEU A 239 6.60 -1.05 18.47
C LEU A 239 5.18 -1.64 18.40
N ALA A 240 4.91 -2.51 17.43
CA ALA A 240 3.63 -3.20 17.30
C ALA A 240 3.37 -4.14 18.50
N LYS A 241 4.37 -4.91 18.93
CA LYS A 241 4.25 -5.79 20.10
C LYS A 241 3.93 -5.06 21.41
N ASN A 242 4.25 -3.76 21.51
CA ASN A 242 3.94 -2.92 22.66
C ASN A 242 2.73 -2.00 22.41
N ASP A 243 1.88 -2.30 21.45
CA ASP A 243 0.65 -1.57 21.13
C ASP A 243 0.88 -0.07 20.85
N ILE A 244 2.05 0.30 20.31
CA ILE A 244 2.38 1.69 19.97
C ILE A 244 1.95 2.04 18.54
N ILE A 245 1.99 1.05 17.64
CA ILE A 245 1.59 1.17 16.24
C ILE A 245 0.83 -0.08 15.80
N ASP A 246 -0.18 0.12 14.96
CA ASP A 246 -0.92 -0.97 14.32
C ASP A 246 -0.21 -1.35 13.00
N VAL A 247 -0.06 -2.64 12.73
CA VAL A 247 0.58 -3.18 11.51
C VAL A 247 -0.39 -4.12 10.84
N ASP A 248 -0.61 -3.92 9.54
CA ASP A 248 -1.36 -4.84 8.68
C ASP A 248 -0.46 -5.41 7.56
N GLY A 249 -0.93 -6.44 6.86
CA GLY A 249 -0.18 -7.09 5.79
C GLY A 249 0.17 -6.14 4.62
N GLN A 250 -0.72 -5.19 4.29
CA GLN A 250 -0.48 -4.19 3.25
C GLN A 250 0.67 -3.25 3.65
N SER A 251 0.67 -2.75 4.87
CA SER A 251 1.71 -1.87 5.41
C SER A 251 3.07 -2.56 5.46
N GLN A 252 3.13 -3.86 5.79
CA GLN A 252 4.37 -4.65 5.75
C GLN A 252 4.89 -4.81 4.32
N GLY A 253 4.02 -5.13 3.36
CA GLY A 253 4.40 -5.23 1.94
C GLY A 253 4.95 -3.91 1.40
N ILE A 254 4.28 -2.80 1.70
CA ILE A 254 4.71 -1.45 1.32
C ILE A 254 6.06 -1.10 1.98
N LEU A 255 6.25 -1.39 3.28
CA LEU A 255 7.52 -1.19 3.98
C LEU A 255 8.67 -1.88 3.26
N SER A 256 8.49 -3.15 2.87
CA SER A 256 9.52 -3.95 2.21
C SER A 256 9.96 -3.34 0.88
N VAL A 257 9.00 -2.97 0.03
CA VAL A 257 9.27 -2.34 -1.28
C VAL A 257 9.87 -0.95 -1.12
N LEU A 258 9.34 -0.14 -0.19
CA LEU A 258 9.81 1.22 0.09
C LEU A 258 11.26 1.24 0.59
N VAL A 259 11.61 0.38 1.55
CA VAL A 259 12.96 0.31 2.12
C VAL A 259 13.97 -0.14 1.07
N ILE A 260 13.66 -1.20 0.32
CA ILE A 260 14.56 -1.69 -0.75
C ILE A 260 14.71 -0.63 -1.84
N GLY A 261 13.61 0.00 -2.27
CA GLY A 261 13.62 1.05 -3.28
C GLY A 261 14.43 2.26 -2.85
N ALA A 262 14.13 2.85 -1.69
CA ALA A 262 14.82 4.05 -1.19
C ALA A 262 16.30 3.79 -0.86
N ALA A 263 16.62 2.65 -0.22
CA ALA A 263 18.00 2.30 0.10
C ALA A 263 18.84 2.14 -1.18
N THR A 264 18.31 1.46 -2.21
CA THR A 264 19.02 1.28 -3.47
C THR A 264 19.17 2.59 -4.24
N ASP A 265 18.19 3.49 -4.17
CA ASP A 265 18.26 4.82 -4.78
C ASP A 265 19.35 5.69 -4.14
N TYR A 266 19.36 5.80 -2.81
CA TYR A 266 20.43 6.52 -2.09
C TYR A 266 21.80 5.90 -2.32
N ALA A 267 21.88 4.57 -2.43
CA ALA A 267 23.12 3.88 -2.75
C ALA A 267 23.65 4.23 -4.14
N LEU A 268 22.76 4.31 -5.15
CA LEU A 268 23.13 4.72 -6.51
C LEU A 268 23.78 6.10 -6.54
N LEU A 269 23.23 7.04 -5.80
CA LEU A 269 23.77 8.41 -5.71
C LEU A 269 25.19 8.44 -5.10
N LEU A 270 25.38 7.76 -3.96
CA LEU A 270 26.68 7.72 -3.29
C LEU A 270 27.73 6.99 -4.15
N ILE A 271 27.38 5.85 -4.73
CA ILE A 271 28.28 5.06 -5.58
C ILE A 271 28.68 5.84 -6.84
N ALA A 272 27.72 6.52 -7.48
CA ALA A 272 28.01 7.34 -8.65
C ALA A 272 28.98 8.49 -8.32
N ARG A 273 28.73 9.18 -7.20
CA ARG A 273 29.63 10.26 -6.75
C ARG A 273 31.01 9.73 -6.33
N TYR A 274 31.07 8.59 -5.66
CA TYR A 274 32.32 7.95 -5.29
C TYR A 274 33.12 7.55 -6.55
N ARG A 275 32.46 7.02 -7.57
CA ARG A 275 33.07 6.67 -8.85
C ARG A 275 33.64 7.92 -9.56
N GLU A 276 32.90 9.04 -9.56
CA GLU A 276 33.36 10.32 -10.10
C GLU A 276 34.63 10.79 -9.38
N GLU A 277 34.64 10.80 -8.05
CA GLU A 277 35.80 11.23 -7.26
C GLU A 277 37.04 10.35 -7.41
N LEU A 278 36.85 9.06 -7.74
CA LEU A 278 37.94 8.12 -8.03
C LEU A 278 38.69 8.44 -9.33
N HIS A 279 38.14 9.25 -10.24
CA HIS A 279 38.84 9.76 -11.43
C HIS A 279 39.84 10.90 -11.10
N PHE A 280 39.70 11.53 -9.94
CA PHE A 280 40.57 12.68 -9.54
C PHE A 280 41.60 12.32 -8.47
N THR A 281 41.54 11.16 -7.83
CA THR A 281 42.49 10.74 -6.80
C THR A 281 42.65 9.25 -6.68
N ASP A 282 43.87 8.77 -6.47
CA ASP A 282 44.15 7.36 -6.22
C ASP A 282 43.78 6.89 -4.80
N ASN A 283 43.68 7.83 -3.87
CA ASN A 283 43.40 7.51 -2.47
C ASN A 283 41.87 7.34 -2.27
N ARG A 284 41.42 6.06 -2.08
CA ARG A 284 40.01 5.71 -1.87
C ARG A 284 39.36 6.42 -0.67
N PHE A 285 40.12 6.76 0.35
CA PHE A 285 39.60 7.47 1.55
C PHE A 285 39.36 8.95 1.26
N VAL A 286 40.23 9.58 0.46
CA VAL A 286 40.05 10.98 0.02
C VAL A 286 38.83 11.08 -0.92
N ALA A 287 38.75 10.15 -1.91
CA ALA A 287 37.62 10.07 -2.82
C ALA A 287 36.29 9.88 -2.06
N MET A 288 36.24 8.93 -1.11
CA MET A 288 35.02 8.69 -0.33
C MET A 288 34.62 9.91 0.53
N ARG A 289 35.58 10.59 1.14
CA ARG A 289 35.30 11.78 1.93
C ARG A 289 34.72 12.92 1.07
N ALA A 290 35.22 13.09 -0.15
CA ALA A 290 34.72 14.07 -1.09
C ALA A 290 33.30 13.69 -1.58
N ALA A 291 33.11 12.44 -1.97
CA ALA A 291 31.82 11.90 -2.37
C ALA A 291 30.76 12.05 -1.25
N TYR A 292 31.07 11.61 -0.06
CA TYR A 292 30.19 11.69 1.11
C TYR A 292 29.77 13.15 1.38
N LYS A 293 30.73 14.09 1.36
CA LYS A 293 30.46 15.51 1.56
C LYS A 293 29.52 16.09 0.48
N GLY A 294 29.55 15.53 -0.73
CA GLY A 294 28.70 15.97 -1.84
C GLY A 294 27.27 15.43 -1.79
N VAL A 295 27.01 14.31 -1.08
CA VAL A 295 25.70 13.63 -1.16
C VAL A 295 24.95 13.54 0.18
N TRP A 296 25.60 13.74 1.33
CA TRP A 296 24.92 13.55 2.62
C TRP A 296 23.79 14.57 2.85
N GLU A 297 23.98 15.86 2.52
CA GLU A 297 22.94 16.88 2.65
C GLU A 297 21.73 16.58 1.76
N PRO A 298 21.89 16.30 0.44
CA PRO A 298 20.81 15.87 -0.41
C PRO A 298 20.08 14.61 0.08
N ILE A 299 20.80 13.57 0.52
CA ILE A 299 20.17 12.34 1.04
C ILE A 299 19.37 12.62 2.32
N LEU A 300 19.91 13.43 3.25
CA LEU A 300 19.19 13.81 4.46
C LEU A 300 17.92 14.61 4.13
N ALA A 301 18.03 15.58 3.22
CA ALA A 301 16.88 16.40 2.82
C ALA A 301 15.80 15.53 2.18
N SER A 302 16.19 14.66 1.23
CA SER A 302 15.33 13.71 0.55
C SER A 302 14.64 12.78 1.56
N GLY A 303 15.39 12.03 2.35
CA GLY A 303 14.82 11.12 3.33
C GLY A 303 13.94 11.81 4.38
N SER A 304 14.32 13.03 4.80
CA SER A 304 13.47 13.82 5.71
C SER A 304 12.16 14.24 5.06
N THR A 305 12.18 14.61 3.77
CA THR A 305 10.96 14.96 3.02
C THR A 305 10.01 13.78 2.95
N VAL A 306 10.52 12.59 2.61
CA VAL A 306 9.70 11.36 2.55
C VAL A 306 9.19 10.99 3.93
N ALA A 307 10.06 10.96 4.95
CA ALA A 307 9.67 10.59 6.30
C ALA A 307 8.61 11.54 6.90
N ILE A 308 8.77 12.86 6.71
CA ILE A 308 7.78 13.85 7.16
C ILE A 308 6.47 13.69 6.40
N SER A 309 6.50 13.49 5.08
CA SER A 309 5.29 13.25 4.28
C SER A 309 4.52 12.02 4.74
N LEU A 310 5.23 10.94 5.09
CA LEU A 310 4.63 9.73 5.66
C LEU A 310 4.06 9.99 7.07
N LEU A 311 4.78 10.71 7.94
CA LEU A 311 4.28 11.04 9.28
C LEU A 311 3.02 11.93 9.27
N VAL A 312 2.78 12.69 8.20
CA VAL A 312 1.52 13.46 8.05
C VAL A 312 0.31 12.52 7.94
N LEU A 313 0.50 11.24 7.55
CA LEU A 313 -0.57 10.23 7.58
C LEU A 313 -1.16 9.99 8.98
N LEU A 314 -0.45 10.33 10.05
CA LEU A 314 -1.01 10.28 11.42
C LEU A 314 -2.27 11.14 11.61
N PHE A 315 -2.51 12.12 10.72
CA PHE A 315 -3.74 12.92 10.71
C PHE A 315 -4.92 12.23 10.01
N SER A 316 -4.71 11.04 9.45
CA SER A 316 -5.79 10.23 8.85
C SER A 316 -6.81 9.78 9.89
N GLN A 317 -8.07 9.73 9.47
CA GLN A 317 -9.14 9.12 10.26
C GLN A 317 -9.13 7.60 10.20
N LEU A 318 -8.53 7.02 9.14
CA LEU A 318 -8.41 5.58 8.96
C LEU A 318 -7.20 5.05 9.72
N THR A 319 -7.40 4.04 10.54
CA THR A 319 -6.34 3.47 11.40
C THR A 319 -5.21 2.86 10.58
N ASN A 320 -5.53 2.08 9.52
CA ASN A 320 -4.54 1.48 8.62
C ASN A 320 -3.70 2.54 7.90
N THR A 321 -4.33 3.60 7.38
CA THR A 321 -3.63 4.72 6.73
C THR A 321 -2.74 5.47 7.72
N ALA A 322 -3.23 5.73 8.94
CA ALA A 322 -2.45 6.37 9.99
C ALA A 322 -1.25 5.51 10.43
N GLY A 323 -1.43 4.18 10.53
CA GLY A 323 -0.38 3.22 10.90
C GLY A 323 0.75 3.14 9.88
N LEU A 324 0.43 3.24 8.58
CA LEU A 324 1.44 3.25 7.50
C LEU A 324 2.46 4.40 7.65
N GLY A 325 2.03 5.54 8.22
CA GLY A 325 2.89 6.71 8.39
C GLY A 325 4.17 6.44 9.18
N PRO A 326 4.08 6.04 10.46
CA PRO A 326 5.24 5.68 11.28
C PRO A 326 6.04 4.53 10.70
N ILE A 327 5.37 3.48 10.19
CA ILE A 327 6.01 2.30 9.60
C ILE A 327 6.93 2.70 8.45
N GLY A 328 6.39 3.46 7.49
CA GLY A 328 7.17 3.93 6.34
C GLY A 328 8.26 4.93 6.73
N ALA A 329 7.99 5.85 7.68
CA ALA A 329 8.98 6.80 8.16
C ALA A 329 10.18 6.12 8.83
N ILE A 330 9.95 5.10 9.65
CA ILE A 330 11.01 4.25 10.24
C ILE A 330 11.82 3.60 9.14
N GLY A 331 11.15 3.01 8.13
CA GLY A 331 11.81 2.40 6.99
C GLY A 331 12.76 3.35 6.26
N ILE A 332 12.32 4.57 5.95
CA ILE A 332 13.13 5.59 5.28
C ILE A 332 14.30 6.06 6.16
N VAL A 333 14.05 6.36 7.44
CA VAL A 333 15.09 6.83 8.35
C VAL A 333 16.18 5.76 8.52
N VAL A 334 15.80 4.50 8.73
CA VAL A 334 16.77 3.39 8.86
C VAL A 334 17.53 3.18 7.54
N SER A 335 16.86 3.24 6.38
CA SER A 335 17.51 3.17 5.07
C SER A 335 18.58 4.25 4.90
N MET A 336 18.21 5.48 5.23
CA MET A 336 19.11 6.63 5.15
C MET A 336 20.35 6.44 6.05
N PHE A 337 20.16 6.02 7.31
CA PHE A 337 21.27 5.75 8.22
C PHE A 337 22.16 4.59 7.74
N THR A 338 21.54 3.52 7.23
CA THR A 338 22.29 2.37 6.70
C THR A 338 23.16 2.79 5.51
N ILE A 339 22.60 3.53 4.58
CA ILE A 339 23.31 3.96 3.38
C ILE A 339 24.40 5.00 3.70
N LEU A 340 24.18 5.87 4.65
CA LEU A 340 25.19 6.86 5.05
C LEU A 340 26.31 6.28 5.94
N THR A 341 26.14 5.10 6.50
CA THR A 341 27.15 4.50 7.40
C THR A 341 27.71 3.19 6.87
N LEU A 342 26.88 2.17 6.61
CA LEU A 342 27.32 0.85 6.16
C LEU A 342 27.89 0.87 4.73
N LEU A 343 27.18 1.53 3.80
CA LEU A 343 27.58 1.52 2.39
C LEU A 343 28.97 2.14 2.16
N PRO A 344 29.33 3.34 2.71
CA PRO A 344 30.67 3.86 2.61
C PRO A 344 31.75 2.93 3.20
N ALA A 345 31.42 2.27 4.32
CA ALA A 345 32.34 1.34 4.96
C ALA A 345 32.63 0.12 4.08
N LEU A 346 31.60 -0.48 3.47
CA LEU A 346 31.73 -1.59 2.52
C LEU A 346 32.55 -1.17 1.29
N LEU A 347 32.24 -0.03 0.68
CA LEU A 347 32.96 0.48 -0.50
C LEU A 347 34.43 0.77 -0.19
N LEU A 348 34.75 1.25 1.02
CA LEU A 348 36.13 1.46 1.46
C LEU A 348 36.90 0.16 1.65
N ILE A 349 36.26 -0.90 2.14
CA ILE A 349 36.87 -2.22 2.34
C ILE A 349 37.24 -2.83 0.97
N PHE A 350 36.31 -2.90 0.07
CA PHE A 350 36.51 -3.49 -1.28
C PHE A 350 37.34 -2.58 -2.19
N GLY A 351 37.24 -1.25 -2.03
CA GLY A 351 38.00 -0.27 -2.81
C GLY A 351 37.62 -0.26 -4.29
N ARG A 352 38.59 0.05 -5.18
CA ARG A 352 38.35 0.19 -6.63
C ARG A 352 37.96 -1.12 -7.33
N TRP A 353 38.40 -2.26 -6.81
CA TRP A 353 38.18 -3.57 -7.43
C TRP A 353 36.69 -3.92 -7.61
N ILE A 354 35.83 -3.41 -6.74
CA ILE A 354 34.40 -3.66 -6.80
C ILE A 354 33.75 -3.18 -8.10
N PHE A 355 34.37 -2.23 -8.79
CA PHE A 355 33.89 -1.71 -10.08
C PHE A 355 34.30 -2.57 -11.29
N TRP A 356 34.97 -3.75 -11.06
CA TRP A 356 35.32 -4.64 -12.16
C TRP A 356 34.10 -4.99 -13.01
N PRO A 357 34.21 -5.07 -14.39
CA PRO A 357 35.42 -4.93 -15.20
C PRO A 357 35.81 -3.46 -15.54
N ARG A 358 34.96 -2.47 -15.26
CA ARG A 358 35.19 -1.04 -15.60
C ARG A 358 35.68 -0.23 -14.41
N VAL A 359 36.90 -0.59 -13.95
CA VAL A 359 37.53 0.06 -12.80
C VAL A 359 37.88 1.52 -13.17
N PRO A 360 37.42 2.55 -12.37
CA PRO A 360 37.75 3.95 -12.61
C PRO A 360 39.25 4.18 -12.49
N LYS A 361 39.85 4.85 -13.49
CA LYS A 361 41.26 5.24 -13.50
C LYS A 361 41.39 6.70 -13.10
N ASN A 362 42.54 7.07 -12.52
CA ASN A 362 42.87 8.45 -12.21
C ASN A 362 43.42 9.13 -13.48
N ASP A 363 42.51 9.57 -14.35
CA ASP A 363 42.84 10.17 -15.64
C ASP A 363 42.56 11.69 -15.67
N GLY A 364 41.95 12.22 -14.61
CA GLY A 364 41.63 13.64 -14.47
C GLY A 364 40.59 14.17 -15.48
N ASP A 365 40.00 13.28 -16.27
CA ASP A 365 39.09 13.63 -17.37
C ASP A 365 37.63 13.56 -16.96
N ASP A 366 36.87 14.60 -17.28
CA ASP A 366 35.43 14.72 -17.00
C ASP A 366 34.66 14.07 -18.19
N HIS A 367 34.79 12.74 -18.36
CA HIS A 367 34.16 11.95 -19.46
C HIS A 367 32.62 12.11 -19.54
N VAL A 368 32.02 12.73 -18.54
CA VAL A 368 30.57 12.96 -18.46
C VAL A 368 30.09 13.97 -19.51
N MET A 369 30.99 14.88 -19.95
CA MET A 369 30.62 15.99 -20.86
C MET A 369 30.36 15.58 -22.33
N SER A 370 30.65 14.34 -22.74
CA SER A 370 30.53 13.88 -24.15
C SER A 370 29.34 12.93 -24.39
N GLY A 371 28.49 12.67 -23.42
CA GLY A 371 27.42 11.67 -23.48
C GLY A 371 26.10 12.14 -24.10
N SER A 372 25.13 11.23 -24.22
CA SER A 372 23.77 11.51 -24.73
C SER A 372 23.06 12.62 -23.94
N TRP A 373 23.31 12.71 -22.65
CA TRP A 373 22.74 13.74 -21.78
C TRP A 373 23.22 15.15 -22.10
N SER A 374 24.45 15.32 -22.58
CA SER A 374 24.96 16.60 -23.08
C SER A 374 24.16 17.06 -24.31
N LYS A 375 23.85 16.14 -25.25
CA LYS A 375 23.04 16.46 -26.43
C LYS A 375 21.62 16.89 -26.05
N ILE A 376 20.98 16.17 -25.13
CA ILE A 376 19.63 16.48 -24.63
C ILE A 376 19.64 17.86 -23.96
N SER A 377 20.59 18.11 -23.05
CA SER A 377 20.68 19.37 -22.30
C SER A 377 20.94 20.58 -23.23
N ASN A 378 21.81 20.41 -24.22
CA ASN A 378 22.07 21.45 -25.22
C ASN A 378 20.86 21.72 -26.14
N SER A 379 20.09 20.67 -26.50
CA SER A 379 18.86 20.82 -27.27
C SER A 379 17.81 21.63 -26.52
N ILE A 380 17.65 21.36 -25.20
CA ILE A 380 16.75 22.12 -24.33
C ILE A 380 17.22 23.58 -24.19
N ALA A 381 18.52 23.79 -23.98
CA ALA A 381 19.10 25.12 -23.87
C ALA A 381 18.92 25.97 -25.14
N GLY A 382 18.88 25.32 -26.32
CA GLY A 382 18.65 26.00 -27.61
C GLY A 382 17.22 26.55 -27.78
N ASN A 383 16.20 25.86 -27.24
CA ASN A 383 14.79 26.24 -27.35
C ASN A 383 13.99 25.94 -26.07
N PRO A 384 14.33 26.58 -24.94
CA PRO A 384 13.73 26.24 -23.65
C PRO A 384 12.22 26.50 -23.61
N ARG A 385 11.75 27.59 -24.26
CA ARG A 385 10.32 27.94 -24.32
C ARG A 385 9.49 26.88 -25.02
N LYS A 386 9.94 26.37 -26.17
CA LYS A 386 9.24 25.29 -26.88
C LYS A 386 9.22 24.02 -26.04
N ALA A 387 10.33 23.68 -25.40
CA ALA A 387 10.46 22.47 -24.59
C ALA A 387 9.47 22.47 -23.42
N TRP A 388 9.40 23.53 -22.59
CA TRP A 388 8.48 23.53 -21.43
C TRP A 388 7.02 23.67 -21.86
N ILE A 389 6.70 24.42 -22.94
CA ILE A 389 5.31 24.55 -23.41
C ILE A 389 4.78 23.20 -23.94
N ILE A 390 5.53 22.54 -24.82
CA ILE A 390 5.11 21.26 -25.40
C ILE A 390 4.94 20.21 -24.28
N THR A 391 5.93 20.08 -23.40
CA THR A 391 5.87 19.14 -22.28
C THR A 391 4.72 19.47 -21.34
N GLY A 392 4.54 20.75 -21.02
CA GLY A 392 3.43 21.19 -20.16
C GLY A 392 2.06 20.89 -20.75
N VAL A 393 1.86 21.14 -22.06
CA VAL A 393 0.60 20.82 -22.77
C VAL A 393 0.34 19.31 -22.76
N VAL A 394 1.34 18.49 -23.04
CA VAL A 394 1.19 17.01 -23.02
C VAL A 394 0.81 16.53 -21.61
N LEU A 395 1.50 17.03 -20.58
CA LEU A 395 1.16 16.66 -19.20
C LEU A 395 -0.23 17.15 -18.78
N LEU A 396 -0.65 18.36 -19.21
CA LEU A 396 -2.00 18.87 -18.96
C LEU A 396 -3.07 18.03 -19.68
N ALA A 397 -2.78 17.56 -20.90
CA ALA A 397 -3.68 16.68 -21.64
C ALA A 397 -3.89 15.35 -20.89
N PHE A 398 -2.82 14.73 -20.38
CA PHE A 398 -2.96 13.56 -19.52
C PHE A 398 -3.65 13.89 -18.20
N ALA A 399 -3.30 15.00 -17.56
CA ALA A 399 -3.93 15.42 -16.31
C ALA A 399 -5.45 15.62 -16.45
N SER A 400 -5.94 16.06 -17.61
CA SER A 400 -7.40 16.18 -17.84
C SER A 400 -8.13 14.85 -17.76
N ALA A 401 -7.49 13.73 -18.10
CA ALA A 401 -8.08 12.40 -17.98
C ALA A 401 -8.22 11.93 -16.53
N SER A 402 -7.55 12.56 -15.54
CA SER A 402 -7.66 12.19 -14.13
C SER A 402 -9.09 12.32 -13.58
N THR A 403 -9.92 13.16 -14.21
CA THR A 403 -11.34 13.30 -13.85
C THR A 403 -12.19 12.05 -14.15
N THR A 404 -11.67 11.13 -14.96
CA THR A 404 -12.33 9.86 -15.28
C THR A 404 -11.88 8.70 -14.39
N LEU A 405 -10.99 8.98 -13.42
CA LEU A 405 -10.52 8.00 -12.46
C LEU A 405 -11.66 7.64 -11.50
N LYS A 406 -11.99 6.35 -11.45
CA LYS A 406 -12.96 5.80 -10.52
C LYS A 406 -12.21 5.36 -9.25
N ALA A 407 -12.24 6.16 -8.20
CA ALA A 407 -11.60 5.88 -6.91
C ALA A 407 -12.60 6.04 -5.76
N ASP A 408 -13.86 5.62 -6.00
CA ASP A 408 -14.98 5.74 -5.05
C ASP A 408 -15.19 4.49 -4.20
N GLY A 409 -14.34 3.49 -4.36
CA GLY A 409 -14.40 2.18 -3.73
C GLY A 409 -14.37 1.05 -4.75
N ILE A 410 -14.08 -0.13 -4.25
CA ILE A 410 -14.09 -1.38 -5.02
C ILE A 410 -14.77 -2.45 -4.16
N GLY A 411 -15.70 -3.19 -4.75
CA GLY A 411 -16.37 -4.30 -4.06
C GLY A 411 -15.38 -5.40 -3.70
N THR A 412 -15.66 -6.14 -2.64
CA THR A 412 -14.76 -7.19 -2.14
C THR A 412 -14.44 -8.23 -3.21
N VAL A 413 -15.44 -8.58 -4.03
CA VAL A 413 -15.30 -9.52 -5.16
C VAL A 413 -14.35 -8.99 -6.25
N ASP A 414 -14.34 -7.68 -6.47
CA ASP A 414 -13.52 -7.03 -7.50
C ASP A 414 -12.15 -6.60 -6.99
N THR A 415 -11.85 -6.84 -5.71
CA THR A 415 -10.54 -6.52 -5.09
C THR A 415 -9.42 -7.43 -5.62
N PHE A 416 -9.74 -8.60 -6.13
CA PHE A 416 -8.77 -9.54 -6.68
C PHE A 416 -8.51 -9.29 -8.17
N THR A 417 -7.24 -9.37 -8.60
CA THR A 417 -6.89 -9.31 -10.04
C THR A 417 -7.18 -10.62 -10.76
N GLY A 418 -7.26 -11.73 -9.99
CA GLY A 418 -7.64 -13.07 -10.45
C GLY A 418 -9.11 -13.39 -10.15
N LYS A 419 -9.46 -14.65 -10.30
CA LYS A 419 -10.76 -15.20 -9.92
C LYS A 419 -10.54 -16.35 -8.94
N PRO A 420 -10.18 -16.06 -7.67
CA PRO A 420 -10.11 -17.10 -6.66
C PRO A 420 -11.48 -17.77 -6.49
N GLU A 421 -11.50 -18.96 -5.92
CA GLU A 421 -12.72 -19.76 -5.75
C GLU A 421 -13.82 -18.99 -5.02
N SER A 422 -13.46 -18.26 -3.97
CA SER A 422 -14.42 -17.44 -3.21
C SER A 422 -15.12 -16.38 -4.04
N VAL A 423 -14.42 -15.77 -5.00
CA VAL A 423 -14.99 -14.77 -5.94
C VAL A 423 -15.94 -15.44 -6.93
N VAL A 424 -15.58 -16.61 -7.46
CA VAL A 424 -16.46 -17.37 -8.34
C VAL A 424 -17.72 -17.78 -7.58
N GLY A 425 -17.55 -18.35 -6.38
CA GLY A 425 -18.65 -18.75 -5.51
C GLY A 425 -19.58 -17.59 -5.14
N GLN A 426 -19.03 -16.40 -4.86
CA GLN A 426 -19.83 -15.24 -4.52
C GLN A 426 -20.72 -14.78 -5.71
N ARG A 427 -20.18 -14.76 -6.92
CA ARG A 427 -20.95 -14.40 -8.12
C ARG A 427 -22.05 -15.42 -8.43
N LEU A 428 -21.80 -16.71 -8.20
CA LEU A 428 -22.79 -17.76 -8.34
C LEU A 428 -23.85 -17.68 -7.22
N LEU A 429 -23.43 -17.34 -6.00
CA LEU A 429 -24.35 -17.08 -4.89
C LEU A 429 -25.35 -15.97 -5.24
N GLU A 430 -24.89 -14.86 -5.79
CA GLU A 430 -25.74 -13.74 -6.23
C GLU A 430 -26.70 -14.12 -7.37
N LYS A 431 -26.35 -15.13 -8.17
CA LYS A 431 -27.21 -15.65 -9.25
C LYS A 431 -28.36 -16.49 -8.72
N HIS A 432 -28.12 -17.35 -7.72
CA HIS A 432 -29.08 -18.34 -7.23
C HIS A 432 -29.83 -17.90 -5.96
N PHE A 433 -29.30 -16.91 -5.24
CA PHE A 433 -29.88 -16.38 -4.01
C PHE A 433 -30.08 -14.87 -4.10
N PRO A 434 -31.18 -14.30 -3.55
CA PRO A 434 -31.41 -12.87 -3.59
C PRO A 434 -30.24 -12.05 -3.00
N GLY A 435 -29.82 -11.01 -3.70
CA GLY A 435 -28.77 -10.11 -3.26
C GLY A 435 -29.06 -9.51 -1.87
N GLY A 436 -28.03 -9.32 -1.04
CA GLY A 436 -28.17 -8.76 0.31
C GLY A 436 -28.58 -9.74 1.41
N GLN A 437 -28.99 -10.95 1.08
CA GLN A 437 -29.21 -12.01 2.07
C GLN A 437 -27.86 -12.44 2.69
N GLY A 438 -27.73 -12.26 4.00
CA GLY A 438 -26.51 -12.63 4.75
C GLY A 438 -25.60 -11.46 5.15
N ASN A 439 -25.81 -10.25 4.60
CA ASN A 439 -25.02 -9.06 4.99
C ASN A 439 -25.88 -7.77 5.00
N PRO A 440 -26.90 -7.68 5.87
CA PRO A 440 -27.83 -6.57 5.89
C PRO A 440 -27.18 -5.27 6.40
N THR A 441 -27.69 -4.13 5.97
CA THR A 441 -27.50 -2.87 6.70
C THR A 441 -28.24 -2.96 8.03
N GLN A 442 -27.60 -2.57 9.14
CA GLN A 442 -28.14 -2.74 10.47
C GLN A 442 -28.39 -1.39 11.15
N ILE A 443 -29.56 -1.21 11.73
CA ILE A 443 -29.86 -0.01 12.52
C ILE A 443 -30.08 -0.40 13.98
N VAL A 444 -29.27 0.14 14.87
CA VAL A 444 -29.46 0.03 16.31
C VAL A 444 -30.42 1.12 16.73
N VAL A 445 -31.56 0.76 17.32
CA VAL A 445 -32.65 1.66 17.68
C VAL A 445 -33.04 1.48 19.15
N ALA A 446 -33.67 2.49 19.78
CA ALA A 446 -34.30 2.33 21.06
C ALA A 446 -35.51 1.36 20.96
N ALA A 447 -35.70 0.48 21.94
CA ALA A 447 -36.72 -0.57 21.87
C ALA A 447 -38.16 -0.02 21.71
N ASP A 448 -38.45 1.15 22.28
CA ASP A 448 -39.74 1.84 22.14
C ASP A 448 -39.94 2.55 20.79
N LYS A 449 -38.89 2.65 19.98
CA LYS A 449 -38.89 3.34 18.67
C LYS A 449 -38.85 2.39 17.47
N ILE A 450 -38.82 1.07 17.67
CA ILE A 450 -38.74 0.05 16.59
C ILE A 450 -39.78 0.33 15.49
N GLY A 451 -41.05 0.51 15.86
CA GLY A 451 -42.13 0.73 14.91
C GLY A 451 -42.01 2.06 14.13
N ALA A 452 -41.58 3.13 14.81
CA ALA A 452 -41.40 4.43 14.20
C ALA A 452 -40.25 4.44 13.20
N VAL A 453 -39.09 3.85 13.57
CA VAL A 453 -37.93 3.75 12.66
C VAL A 453 -38.21 2.81 11.51
N THR A 454 -38.84 1.64 11.74
CA THR A 454 -39.24 0.71 10.68
C THR A 454 -40.14 1.41 9.64
N ALA A 455 -41.16 2.16 10.09
CA ALA A 455 -42.05 2.89 9.18
C ALA A 455 -41.32 3.99 8.39
N ALA A 456 -40.36 4.67 9.02
CA ALA A 456 -39.58 5.73 8.39
C ALA A 456 -38.63 5.20 7.32
N VAL A 457 -37.91 4.09 7.58
CA VAL A 457 -36.87 3.57 6.66
C VAL A 457 -37.39 2.60 5.62
N LYS A 458 -38.61 2.04 5.79
CA LYS A 458 -39.19 1.07 4.84
C LYS A 458 -39.31 1.60 3.40
N ASN A 459 -39.50 2.92 3.23
CA ASN A 459 -39.63 3.57 1.93
C ASN A 459 -38.35 4.33 1.52
N ALA A 460 -37.23 4.09 2.23
CA ALA A 460 -35.95 4.70 1.85
C ALA A 460 -35.44 4.10 0.52
N PRO A 461 -34.66 4.86 -0.27
CA PRO A 461 -34.08 4.36 -1.51
C PRO A 461 -33.29 3.07 -1.27
N GLY A 462 -33.49 2.09 -2.17
CA GLY A 462 -32.77 0.81 -2.15
C GLY A 462 -33.21 -0.19 -1.08
N VAL A 463 -34.11 0.17 -0.14
CA VAL A 463 -34.57 -0.74 0.92
C VAL A 463 -35.67 -1.64 0.37
N THR A 464 -35.47 -2.95 0.41
CA THR A 464 -36.44 -3.97 -0.03
C THR A 464 -37.18 -4.58 1.14
N GLU A 465 -36.50 -4.78 2.28
CA GLU A 465 -37.08 -5.41 3.45
C GLU A 465 -36.48 -4.80 4.73
N VAL A 466 -37.28 -4.75 5.80
CA VAL A 466 -36.87 -4.32 7.13
C VAL A 466 -37.42 -5.29 8.16
N VAL A 467 -36.52 -6.00 8.84
CA VAL A 467 -36.86 -7.06 9.80
C VAL A 467 -36.15 -6.83 11.13
N PRO A 468 -36.85 -6.83 12.27
CA PRO A 468 -36.17 -6.77 13.57
C PRO A 468 -35.39 -8.06 13.85
N MET A 469 -34.28 -7.94 14.56
CA MET A 469 -33.51 -9.11 15.03
C MET A 469 -34.31 -9.83 16.11
N LEU A 470 -34.51 -11.14 15.93
CA LEU A 470 -35.30 -11.97 16.81
C LEU A 470 -34.40 -12.72 17.84
N ASP A 471 -34.96 -13.06 19.00
CA ASP A 471 -34.28 -13.83 20.04
C ASP A 471 -34.52 -15.34 19.84
N GLY A 472 -33.66 -15.97 19.04
CA GLY A 472 -33.72 -17.40 18.72
C GLY A 472 -34.38 -17.72 17.38
N MET A 473 -34.41 -19.02 17.01
CA MET A 473 -35.07 -19.52 15.80
C MET A 473 -36.51 -19.94 16.13
N THR A 474 -37.43 -19.72 15.17
CA THR A 474 -38.81 -20.22 15.27
C THR A 474 -38.80 -21.74 15.23
N PRO A 475 -39.19 -22.47 16.30
CA PRO A 475 -39.41 -23.91 16.23
C PRO A 475 -40.53 -24.22 15.22
N ALA A 476 -40.42 -25.28 14.47
CA ALA A 476 -41.47 -25.67 13.54
C ALA A 476 -42.82 -25.85 14.30
N GLY A 477 -43.78 -24.94 14.07
CA GLY A 477 -45.10 -24.94 14.74
C GLY A 477 -45.12 -24.24 16.11
N GLY A 478 -44.06 -23.54 16.53
CA GLY A 478 -44.00 -22.74 17.77
C GLY A 478 -44.45 -21.28 17.57
N PRO A 479 -44.62 -20.50 18.69
CA PRO A 479 -44.92 -19.09 18.62
C PRO A 479 -43.73 -18.35 17.97
N ALA A 480 -44.04 -17.25 17.25
CA ALA A 480 -43.01 -16.38 16.67
C ALA A 480 -42.06 -15.86 17.77
N PRO A 481 -40.73 -15.92 17.56
CA PRO A 481 -39.79 -15.43 18.56
C PRO A 481 -39.96 -13.92 18.76
N GLU A 482 -39.71 -13.47 20.00
CA GLU A 482 -39.77 -12.05 20.34
C GLU A 482 -38.57 -11.29 19.75
N VAL A 483 -38.71 -9.98 19.63
CA VAL A 483 -37.61 -9.10 19.20
C VAL A 483 -36.52 -9.12 20.28
N LYS A 484 -35.28 -9.34 19.86
CA LYS A 484 -34.12 -9.30 20.75
C LYS A 484 -33.86 -7.90 21.26
N ILE A 485 -33.94 -7.71 22.58
CA ILE A 485 -33.66 -6.41 23.22
C ILE A 485 -32.48 -6.58 24.15
N VAL A 486 -31.44 -5.74 23.98
CA VAL A 486 -30.27 -5.69 24.84
C VAL A 486 -30.06 -4.24 25.31
N ASN A 487 -29.97 -4.03 26.62
CA ASN A 487 -29.79 -2.71 27.23
C ASN A 487 -30.82 -1.65 26.72
N GLY A 488 -32.06 -2.07 26.48
CA GLY A 488 -33.13 -1.18 26.00
C GLY A 488 -33.02 -0.82 24.51
N ARG A 489 -32.16 -1.49 23.74
CA ARG A 489 -31.99 -1.32 22.31
C ARG A 489 -32.37 -2.58 21.54
N ALA A 490 -32.73 -2.42 20.26
CA ALA A 490 -32.99 -3.48 19.31
C ALA A 490 -32.20 -3.24 17.99
N ILE A 491 -32.06 -4.25 17.19
CA ILE A 491 -31.46 -4.15 15.85
C ILE A 491 -32.54 -4.37 14.80
N LEU A 492 -32.58 -3.48 13.79
CA LEU A 492 -33.32 -3.66 12.55
C LEU A 492 -32.33 -4.04 11.45
N ASN A 493 -32.59 -5.17 10.78
CA ASN A 493 -31.86 -5.61 9.61
C ASN A 493 -32.58 -5.09 8.35
N LEU A 494 -31.88 -4.31 7.53
CA LEU A 494 -32.36 -3.79 6.26
C LEU A 494 -31.68 -4.54 5.11
N THR A 495 -32.47 -5.16 4.25
CA THR A 495 -31.98 -5.73 2.99
C THR A 495 -32.06 -4.64 1.92
N LEU A 496 -30.94 -4.38 1.23
CA LEU A 496 -30.86 -3.46 0.11
C LEU A 496 -31.00 -4.21 -1.22
N ASP A 497 -31.47 -3.54 -2.26
CA ASP A 497 -31.60 -4.06 -3.64
C ASP A 497 -30.26 -4.13 -4.39
N LYS A 498 -29.19 -3.59 -3.79
CA LYS A 498 -27.83 -3.49 -4.34
C LYS A 498 -26.88 -4.32 -3.48
N ALA A 499 -25.75 -4.72 -4.08
CA ALA A 499 -24.71 -5.42 -3.34
C ALA A 499 -24.24 -4.57 -2.15
N PRO A 500 -24.11 -5.14 -0.94
CA PRO A 500 -23.82 -4.37 0.28
C PRO A 500 -22.52 -3.58 0.25
N ASP A 501 -21.53 -4.04 -0.51
CA ASP A 501 -20.20 -3.43 -0.69
C ASP A 501 -20.08 -2.61 -1.99
N SER A 502 -21.21 -2.28 -2.64
CA SER A 502 -21.24 -1.43 -3.81
C SER A 502 -21.27 0.07 -3.47
N VAL A 503 -20.74 0.88 -4.39
CA VAL A 503 -20.82 2.35 -4.30
C VAL A 503 -22.26 2.83 -4.26
N GLU A 504 -23.14 2.18 -5.02
CA GLU A 504 -24.56 2.49 -5.15
C GLU A 504 -25.30 2.27 -3.82
N ALA A 505 -25.05 1.14 -3.13
CA ALA A 505 -25.62 0.89 -1.80
C ALA A 505 -25.12 1.93 -0.78
N GLY A 506 -23.82 2.27 -0.82
CA GLY A 506 -23.25 3.33 0.01
C GLY A 506 -23.90 4.70 -0.21
N ASN A 507 -24.35 5.01 -1.44
CA ASN A 507 -25.00 6.29 -1.74
C ASN A 507 -26.41 6.42 -1.12
N ASP A 508 -27.06 5.32 -0.75
CA ASP A 508 -28.37 5.32 -0.10
C ASP A 508 -28.27 5.56 1.42
N ILE A 509 -27.11 5.28 2.04
CA ILE A 509 -26.88 5.39 3.50
C ILE A 509 -27.20 6.77 4.06
N PRO A 510 -26.79 7.91 3.48
CA PRO A 510 -27.14 9.23 4.02
C PRO A 510 -28.63 9.44 4.19
N LYS A 511 -29.45 8.95 3.25
CA LYS A 511 -30.90 9.08 3.33
C LYS A 511 -31.51 8.15 4.37
N ILE A 512 -30.97 6.93 4.49
CA ILE A 512 -31.39 5.98 5.53
C ILE A 512 -31.07 6.56 6.92
N ARG A 513 -29.89 7.16 7.14
CA ARG A 513 -29.50 7.84 8.36
C ARG A 513 -30.44 9.00 8.70
N GLU A 514 -30.71 9.88 7.72
CA GLU A 514 -31.62 11.01 7.87
C GLU A 514 -32.99 10.56 8.41
N LEU A 515 -33.58 9.52 7.79
CA LEU A 515 -34.87 8.99 8.15
C LEU A 515 -34.86 8.28 9.52
N ALA A 516 -33.80 7.50 9.81
CA ALA A 516 -33.64 6.80 11.07
C ALA A 516 -33.49 7.81 12.24
N HIS A 517 -32.61 8.81 12.09
CA HIS A 517 -32.38 9.84 13.11
C HIS A 517 -33.59 10.75 13.32
N ALA A 518 -34.41 11.00 12.28
CA ALA A 518 -35.64 11.75 12.41
C ALA A 518 -36.69 11.01 13.28
N ALA A 519 -36.71 9.67 13.22
CA ALA A 519 -37.62 8.83 13.99
C ALA A 519 -37.05 8.51 15.41
N ASP A 520 -35.74 8.32 15.53
CA ASP A 520 -34.97 8.10 16.74
C ASP A 520 -33.61 8.77 16.66
N SER A 521 -33.41 9.90 17.31
CA SER A 521 -32.16 10.66 17.29
C SER A 521 -30.98 9.91 17.93
N THR A 522 -31.21 8.79 18.60
CA THR A 522 -30.19 7.93 19.20
C THR A 522 -29.88 6.69 18.36
N SER A 523 -30.56 6.51 17.23
CA SER A 523 -30.31 5.40 16.32
C SER A 523 -28.90 5.48 15.70
N LEU A 524 -28.34 4.32 15.38
CA LEU A 524 -27.02 4.21 14.74
C LEU A 524 -27.13 3.27 13.55
N VAL A 525 -26.74 3.74 12.37
CA VAL A 525 -26.78 2.97 11.13
C VAL A 525 -25.38 2.38 10.84
N GLY A 526 -25.31 1.05 10.85
CA GLY A 526 -24.11 0.25 10.61
C GLY A 526 -24.32 -0.80 9.51
N GLY A 527 -23.47 -1.81 9.50
CA GLY A 527 -23.41 -2.84 8.45
C GLY A 527 -22.50 -2.43 7.30
N THR A 528 -22.27 -3.36 6.37
CA THR A 528 -21.25 -3.23 5.30
C THR A 528 -21.41 -1.95 4.46
N SER A 529 -22.61 -1.64 3.99
CA SER A 529 -22.84 -0.44 3.16
C SER A 529 -22.53 0.86 3.89
N ALA A 530 -22.87 0.93 5.19
CA ALA A 530 -22.57 2.09 6.03
C ALA A 530 -21.05 2.24 6.26
N VAL A 531 -20.34 1.14 6.47
CA VAL A 531 -18.88 1.11 6.59
C VAL A 531 -18.23 1.63 5.30
N TYR A 532 -18.62 1.14 4.13
CA TYR A 532 -18.09 1.60 2.84
C TYR A 532 -18.33 3.09 2.62
N PHE A 533 -19.52 3.59 2.96
CA PHE A 533 -19.82 5.02 2.90
C PHE A 533 -18.93 5.85 3.83
N ASP A 534 -18.76 5.41 5.08
CA ASP A 534 -17.95 6.14 6.08
C ASP A 534 -16.45 6.12 5.73
N VAL A 535 -15.93 5.00 5.23
CA VAL A 535 -14.55 4.87 4.74
C VAL A 535 -14.31 5.83 3.56
N ARG A 536 -15.23 5.87 2.58
CA ARG A 536 -15.16 6.81 1.46
C ARG A 536 -15.17 8.27 1.93
N THR A 537 -16.03 8.59 2.87
CA THR A 537 -16.14 9.95 3.43
C THR A 537 -14.86 10.35 4.18
N ALA A 538 -14.30 9.44 4.97
CA ALA A 538 -13.04 9.64 5.67
C ALA A 538 -11.87 9.87 4.69
N ASN A 539 -11.74 9.04 3.65
CA ASN A 539 -10.72 9.21 2.62
C ASN A 539 -10.84 10.56 1.89
N ASN A 540 -12.06 10.97 1.54
CA ASN A 540 -12.29 12.27 0.91
C ASN A 540 -11.88 13.44 1.80
N ARG A 541 -12.12 13.34 3.11
CA ARG A 541 -11.64 14.33 4.09
C ARG A 541 -10.12 14.29 4.21
N ASP A 542 -9.53 13.10 4.29
CA ASP A 542 -8.10 12.91 4.40
C ASP A 542 -7.36 13.49 3.18
N ASN A 543 -7.85 13.24 1.98
CA ASN A 543 -7.31 13.86 0.75
C ASN A 543 -7.29 15.39 0.84
N ARG A 544 -8.37 16.02 1.34
CA ARG A 544 -8.48 17.47 1.47
C ARG A 544 -7.62 18.06 2.58
N THR A 545 -7.26 17.27 3.58
CA THR A 545 -6.48 17.72 4.74
C THR A 545 -5.00 17.38 4.60
N ILE A 546 -4.67 16.14 4.27
CA ILE A 546 -3.31 15.61 4.27
C ILE A 546 -2.51 16.15 3.08
N ILE A 547 -3.09 16.17 1.87
CA ILE A 547 -2.40 16.64 0.67
C ILE A 547 -1.87 18.07 0.81
N PRO A 548 -2.67 19.07 1.24
CA PRO A 548 -2.16 20.43 1.45
C PRO A 548 -1.06 20.54 2.52
N ILE A 549 -1.16 19.76 3.61
CA ILE A 549 -0.14 19.75 4.66
C ILE A 549 1.18 19.23 4.11
N ILE A 550 1.16 18.13 3.34
CA ILE A 550 2.36 17.57 2.70
C ILE A 550 2.96 18.58 1.72
N LEU A 551 2.15 19.21 0.86
CA LEU A 551 2.63 20.23 -0.08
C LEU A 551 3.30 21.41 0.63
N LEU A 552 2.73 21.86 1.75
CA LEU A 552 3.33 22.91 2.58
C LEU A 552 4.66 22.47 3.18
N ALA A 553 4.71 21.29 3.80
CA ALA A 553 5.92 20.74 4.41
C ALA A 553 7.05 20.61 3.37
N ILE A 554 6.76 20.04 2.20
CA ILE A 554 7.71 19.91 1.09
C ILE A 554 8.21 21.28 0.61
N THR A 555 7.29 22.24 0.45
CA THR A 555 7.67 23.60 0.01
C THR A 555 8.64 24.27 0.98
N LEU A 556 8.39 24.10 2.28
CA LEU A 556 9.28 24.63 3.32
C LEU A 556 10.67 23.97 3.29
N ILE A 557 10.71 22.63 3.20
CA ILE A 557 11.99 21.90 3.13
C ILE A 557 12.79 22.31 1.90
N LEU A 558 12.15 22.35 0.72
CA LEU A 558 12.80 22.78 -0.53
C LEU A 558 13.26 24.24 -0.46
N GLY A 559 12.42 25.11 0.10
CA GLY A 559 12.76 26.54 0.26
C GLY A 559 14.02 26.75 1.09
N VAL A 560 14.14 26.01 2.20
CA VAL A 560 15.33 26.03 3.07
C VAL A 560 16.53 25.43 2.36
N LEU A 561 16.40 24.26 1.75
CA LEU A 561 17.49 23.55 1.10
C LEU A 561 18.06 24.33 -0.09
N LEU A 562 17.20 24.81 -0.98
CA LEU A 562 17.60 25.55 -2.18
C LEU A 562 17.88 27.03 -1.87
N ARG A 563 17.55 27.51 -0.65
CA ARG A 563 17.59 28.92 -0.26
C ARG A 563 16.88 29.80 -1.27
N SER A 564 15.76 29.32 -1.80
CA SER A 564 14.94 29.97 -2.82
C SER A 564 13.50 29.54 -2.74
N ILE A 565 12.62 30.48 -2.50
CA ILE A 565 11.16 30.25 -2.47
C ILE A 565 10.64 30.01 -3.89
N LEU A 566 11.13 30.78 -4.87
CA LEU A 566 10.66 30.68 -6.24
C LEU A 566 11.01 29.30 -6.84
N SER A 567 12.23 28.79 -6.60
CA SER A 567 12.59 27.42 -6.99
C SER A 567 11.66 26.39 -6.36
N ALA A 568 11.38 26.49 -5.05
CA ALA A 568 10.52 25.54 -4.36
C ALA A 568 9.10 25.51 -4.96
N VAL A 569 8.51 26.67 -5.21
CA VAL A 569 7.16 26.77 -5.79
C VAL A 569 7.11 26.24 -7.22
N VAL A 570 8.11 26.56 -8.06
CA VAL A 570 8.16 26.06 -9.45
C VAL A 570 8.31 24.55 -9.47
N LEU A 571 9.21 23.98 -8.66
CA LEU A 571 9.38 22.52 -8.57
C LEU A 571 8.12 21.85 -8.05
N LEU A 572 7.50 22.38 -7.01
CA LEU A 572 6.23 21.86 -6.50
C LEU A 572 5.15 21.86 -7.59
N GLY A 573 5.02 22.95 -8.35
CA GLY A 573 4.06 23.02 -9.47
C GLY A 573 4.30 21.95 -10.52
N THR A 574 5.57 21.64 -10.86
CA THR A 574 5.87 20.55 -11.81
C THR A 574 5.54 19.18 -11.26
N VAL A 575 5.75 18.93 -9.97
CA VAL A 575 5.42 17.66 -9.31
C VAL A 575 3.91 17.45 -9.21
N VAL A 576 3.16 18.50 -8.86
CA VAL A 576 1.68 18.43 -8.85
C VAL A 576 1.13 18.16 -10.25
N LEU A 577 1.68 18.81 -11.28
CA LEU A 577 1.30 18.55 -12.67
C LEU A 577 1.61 17.09 -13.07
N SER A 578 2.77 16.58 -12.70
CA SER A 578 3.18 15.18 -12.92
C SER A 578 2.24 14.19 -12.23
N TYR A 579 1.86 14.48 -10.99
CA TYR A 579 0.92 13.67 -10.23
C TYR A 579 -0.43 13.55 -10.94
N PHE A 580 -1.05 14.69 -11.34
CA PHE A 580 -2.32 14.63 -12.06
C PHE A 580 -2.19 13.98 -13.44
N ALA A 581 -1.08 14.20 -14.15
CA ALA A 581 -0.81 13.52 -15.41
C ALA A 581 -0.71 11.99 -15.22
N THR A 582 -0.05 11.55 -14.15
CA THR A 582 0.04 10.14 -13.77
C THR A 582 -1.34 9.57 -13.45
N LEU A 583 -2.15 10.25 -12.63
CA LEU A 583 -3.53 9.80 -12.35
C LEU A 583 -4.37 9.72 -13.62
N GLY A 584 -4.18 10.64 -14.57
CA GLY A 584 -4.90 10.59 -15.84
C GLY A 584 -4.51 9.38 -16.68
N VAL A 585 -3.20 9.04 -16.74
CA VAL A 585 -2.76 7.80 -17.40
C VAL A 585 -3.28 6.57 -16.65
N CYS A 586 -3.26 6.57 -15.31
CA CYS A 586 -3.85 5.52 -14.51
C CYS A 586 -5.32 5.30 -14.85
N ALA A 587 -6.11 6.39 -14.93
CA ALA A 587 -7.52 6.30 -15.29
C ALA A 587 -7.73 5.64 -16.67
N LEU A 588 -6.93 6.04 -17.67
CA LEU A 588 -7.00 5.44 -19.00
C LEU A 588 -6.62 3.96 -19.00
N VAL A 589 -5.52 3.60 -18.31
CA VAL A 589 -5.03 2.22 -18.26
C VAL A 589 -5.96 1.32 -17.44
N PHE A 590 -6.41 1.77 -16.28
CA PHE A 590 -7.29 0.98 -15.41
C PHE A 590 -8.65 0.73 -16.04
N ASN A 591 -9.22 1.76 -16.70
CA ASN A 591 -10.54 1.63 -17.32
C ASN A 591 -10.51 0.85 -18.64
N HIS A 592 -9.45 0.97 -19.46
CA HIS A 592 -9.44 0.47 -20.84
C HIS A 592 -8.46 -0.66 -21.13
N VAL A 593 -7.39 -0.81 -20.31
CA VAL A 593 -6.37 -1.86 -20.51
C VAL A 593 -6.55 -2.98 -19.50
N PHE A 594 -6.62 -2.64 -18.21
CA PHE A 594 -6.77 -3.64 -17.16
C PHE A 594 -8.23 -4.02 -16.90
N GLY A 595 -9.18 -3.15 -17.23
CA GLY A 595 -10.61 -3.42 -17.06
C GLY A 595 -11.03 -3.52 -15.59
N PHE A 596 -10.38 -2.79 -14.68
CA PHE A 596 -10.75 -2.79 -13.28
C PHE A 596 -12.14 -2.15 -13.08
N ALA A 597 -12.96 -2.75 -12.23
CA ALA A 597 -14.31 -2.26 -11.94
C ALA A 597 -14.28 -0.89 -11.25
N GLY A 598 -13.26 -0.63 -10.44
CA GLY A 598 -13.06 0.62 -9.70
C GLY A 598 -11.66 0.68 -9.08
N GLY A 599 -11.49 1.59 -8.14
CA GLY A 599 -10.27 1.74 -7.36
C GLY A 599 -10.56 2.01 -5.90
N GLU A 600 -9.62 1.61 -5.06
CA GLU A 600 -9.71 1.85 -3.63
C GLU A 600 -9.74 3.36 -3.32
N ASN A 601 -10.53 3.74 -2.33
CA ASN A 601 -10.70 5.14 -1.92
C ASN A 601 -9.38 5.81 -1.49
N SER A 602 -8.45 5.06 -0.93
CA SER A 602 -7.13 5.53 -0.47
C SER A 602 -6.12 5.69 -1.62
N PHE A 603 -6.38 5.13 -2.82
CA PHE A 603 -5.45 5.13 -3.94
C PHE A 603 -4.93 6.53 -4.32
N PRO A 604 -5.76 7.60 -4.45
CA PRO A 604 -5.24 8.91 -4.78
C PRO A 604 -4.27 9.47 -3.73
N LEU A 605 -4.53 9.23 -2.43
CA LEU A 605 -3.67 9.67 -1.34
C LEU A 605 -2.33 8.93 -1.35
N PHE A 606 -2.35 7.61 -1.47
CA PHE A 606 -1.14 6.80 -1.52
C PHE A 606 -0.30 7.11 -2.77
N ALA A 607 -0.94 7.19 -3.93
CA ALA A 607 -0.26 7.61 -5.15
C ALA A 607 0.38 9.00 -4.99
N PHE A 608 -0.33 9.95 -4.36
CA PHE A 608 0.21 11.28 -4.08
C PHE A 608 1.46 11.22 -3.20
N ILE A 609 1.39 10.51 -2.08
CA ILE A 609 2.51 10.42 -1.13
C ILE A 609 3.73 9.82 -1.79
N PHE A 610 3.57 8.68 -2.47
CA PHE A 610 4.72 8.00 -3.09
C PHE A 610 5.27 8.76 -4.30
N LEU A 611 4.42 9.34 -5.15
CA LEU A 611 4.87 10.11 -6.31
C LEU A 611 5.51 11.42 -5.90
N VAL A 612 4.89 12.15 -4.97
CA VAL A 612 5.38 13.47 -4.58
C VAL A 612 6.58 13.35 -3.65
N ALA A 613 6.54 12.47 -2.65
CA ALA A 613 7.64 12.32 -1.70
C ALA A 613 8.89 11.71 -2.36
N LEU A 614 8.75 10.65 -3.18
CA LEU A 614 9.88 10.02 -3.87
C LEU A 614 10.28 10.77 -5.15
N GLY A 615 9.33 11.41 -5.85
CA GLY A 615 9.63 12.16 -7.08
C GLY A 615 10.40 13.46 -6.83
N ILE A 616 10.12 14.12 -5.70
CA ILE A 616 10.80 15.38 -5.36
C ILE A 616 12.30 15.20 -5.07
N ASP A 617 12.69 14.01 -4.63
CA ASP A 617 14.08 13.66 -4.34
C ASP A 617 14.99 13.91 -5.53
N TYR A 618 14.57 13.50 -6.70
CA TYR A 618 15.33 13.70 -7.94
C TYR A 618 15.42 15.18 -8.32
N ASN A 619 14.40 15.97 -8.03
CA ASN A 619 14.43 17.42 -8.21
C ASN A 619 15.41 18.09 -7.23
N ILE A 620 15.48 17.61 -6.00
CA ILE A 620 16.45 18.04 -4.99
C ILE A 620 17.88 17.81 -5.51
N PHE A 621 18.20 16.62 -5.99
CA PHE A 621 19.54 16.29 -6.49
C PHE A 621 19.92 17.11 -7.71
N LEU A 622 19.02 17.27 -8.69
CA LEU A 622 19.28 18.10 -9.85
C LEU A 622 19.53 19.55 -9.44
N MET A 623 18.61 20.14 -8.67
CA MET A 623 18.66 21.58 -8.37
C MET A 623 19.78 21.95 -7.38
N THR A 624 20.16 21.03 -6.50
CA THR A 624 21.35 21.21 -5.66
C THR A 624 22.60 21.27 -6.52
N ARG A 625 22.75 20.37 -7.49
CA ARG A 625 23.88 20.39 -8.45
C ARG A 625 23.85 21.64 -9.34
N VAL A 626 22.68 21.98 -9.88
CA VAL A 626 22.49 23.22 -10.66
C VAL A 626 22.89 24.44 -9.83
N ARG A 627 22.56 24.51 -8.55
CA ARG A 627 22.92 25.59 -7.66
C ARG A 627 24.44 25.69 -7.44
N GLU A 628 25.12 24.56 -7.22
CA GLU A 628 26.58 24.50 -7.09
C GLU A 628 27.30 25.01 -8.35
N GLU A 629 26.86 24.56 -9.53
CA GLU A 629 27.45 24.99 -10.80
C GLU A 629 27.06 26.44 -11.13
N SER A 630 25.82 26.86 -10.82
CA SER A 630 25.37 28.26 -11.02
C SER A 630 26.24 29.24 -10.26
N ALA A 631 26.74 28.88 -9.08
CA ALA A 631 27.63 29.73 -8.30
C ALA A 631 28.98 29.97 -9.00
N LYS A 632 29.43 29.03 -9.86
CA LYS A 632 30.72 29.07 -10.58
C LYS A 632 30.59 29.70 -11.97
N ILE A 633 29.61 29.28 -12.76
CA ILE A 633 29.50 29.55 -14.20
C ILE A 633 28.20 30.24 -14.61
N GLY A 634 27.38 30.71 -13.65
CA GLY A 634 26.07 31.32 -13.89
C GLY A 634 24.94 30.32 -14.11
N THR A 635 23.68 30.78 -13.95
CA THR A 635 22.51 29.87 -13.87
C THR A 635 22.26 29.04 -15.14
N ARG A 636 22.25 29.66 -16.31
CA ARG A 636 21.95 28.94 -17.57
C ARG A 636 22.98 27.86 -17.89
N ALA A 637 24.28 28.20 -17.82
CA ALA A 637 25.35 27.23 -18.01
C ALA A 637 25.35 26.15 -16.90
N GLY A 638 25.02 26.56 -15.67
CA GLY A 638 24.90 25.67 -14.53
C GLY A 638 23.81 24.62 -14.70
N VAL A 639 22.65 24.99 -15.29
CA VAL A 639 21.57 24.03 -15.62
C VAL A 639 22.06 23.02 -16.64
N THR A 640 22.66 23.47 -17.76
CA THR A 640 23.16 22.58 -18.81
C THR A 640 24.17 21.57 -18.26
N LYS A 641 25.12 22.04 -17.44
CA LYS A 641 26.11 21.18 -16.79
C LYS A 641 25.48 20.26 -15.76
N GLY A 642 24.56 20.79 -14.93
CA GLY A 642 23.85 20.01 -13.90
C GLY A 642 23.10 18.81 -14.51
N VAL A 643 22.30 19.03 -15.55
CA VAL A 643 21.57 17.98 -16.27
C VAL A 643 22.53 16.96 -16.90
N THR A 644 23.62 17.44 -17.53
CA THR A 644 24.60 16.55 -18.17
C THR A 644 25.25 15.59 -17.15
N VAL A 645 25.64 16.11 -15.98
CA VAL A 645 26.33 15.33 -14.96
C VAL A 645 25.37 14.37 -14.22
N THR A 646 24.15 14.84 -13.86
CA THR A 646 23.23 14.06 -13.03
C THR A 646 22.30 13.18 -13.83
N GLY A 647 22.07 13.47 -15.11
CA GLY A 647 21.02 12.85 -15.92
C GLY A 647 21.08 11.32 -15.95
N ALA A 648 22.25 10.73 -16.21
CA ALA A 648 22.40 9.28 -16.28
C ALA A 648 22.14 8.60 -14.91
N VAL A 649 22.67 9.17 -13.84
CA VAL A 649 22.58 8.60 -12.49
C VAL A 649 21.13 8.56 -12.03
N ILE A 650 20.43 9.67 -12.18
CA ILE A 650 19.08 9.79 -11.66
C ILE A 650 18.07 9.05 -12.55
N THR A 651 18.30 8.97 -13.88
CA THR A 651 17.44 8.12 -14.73
C THR A 651 17.60 6.66 -14.38
N SER A 652 18.82 6.19 -14.10
CA SER A 652 19.02 4.82 -13.64
C SER A 652 18.38 4.55 -12.27
N ALA A 653 18.45 5.50 -11.35
CA ALA A 653 17.80 5.44 -10.05
C ALA A 653 16.27 5.37 -10.18
N GLY A 654 15.69 6.25 -11.01
CA GLY A 654 14.26 6.21 -11.31
C GLY A 654 13.78 4.89 -11.94
N ILE A 655 14.58 4.28 -12.82
CA ILE A 655 14.27 2.96 -13.39
C ILE A 655 14.28 1.88 -12.31
N VAL A 656 15.27 1.88 -11.39
CA VAL A 656 15.32 0.93 -10.28
C VAL A 656 14.10 1.08 -9.38
N LEU A 657 13.79 2.31 -8.98
CA LEU A 657 12.64 2.61 -8.11
C LEU A 657 11.30 2.22 -8.80
N ALA A 658 11.13 2.58 -10.07
CA ALA A 658 9.93 2.23 -10.84
C ALA A 658 9.75 0.70 -10.93
N ALA A 659 10.83 -0.04 -11.20
CA ALA A 659 10.76 -1.49 -11.27
C ALA A 659 10.50 -2.12 -9.90
N THR A 660 11.05 -1.56 -8.83
CA THR A 660 10.79 -2.03 -7.45
C THR A 660 9.29 -1.93 -7.12
N PHE A 661 8.66 -0.78 -7.43
CA PHE A 661 7.23 -0.61 -7.21
C PHE A 661 6.37 -1.40 -8.20
N ALA A 662 6.82 -1.61 -9.44
CA ALA A 662 6.10 -2.44 -10.41
C ALA A 662 5.90 -3.89 -9.93
N VAL A 663 6.76 -4.39 -9.04
CA VAL A 663 6.61 -5.73 -8.43
C VAL A 663 5.32 -5.84 -7.61
N LEU A 664 4.83 -4.74 -7.02
CA LEU A 664 3.51 -4.74 -6.35
C LEU A 664 2.37 -5.13 -7.30
N GLY A 665 2.51 -4.83 -8.60
CA GLY A 665 1.54 -5.21 -9.62
C GLY A 665 1.49 -6.72 -9.93
N LEU A 666 2.41 -7.52 -9.42
CA LEU A 666 2.39 -8.98 -9.54
C LEU A 666 1.52 -9.64 -8.47
N LEU A 667 1.12 -8.88 -7.46
CA LEU A 667 0.27 -9.38 -6.40
C LEU A 667 -1.18 -9.49 -6.89
N PRO A 668 -1.94 -10.49 -6.40
CA PRO A 668 -3.29 -10.76 -6.91
C PRO A 668 -4.35 -9.79 -6.36
N LEU A 669 -3.97 -8.54 -6.07
CA LEU A 669 -4.82 -7.52 -5.47
C LEU A 669 -4.82 -6.23 -6.31
N VAL A 670 -6.02 -5.79 -6.71
CA VAL A 670 -6.23 -4.57 -7.51
C VAL A 670 -5.63 -3.32 -6.84
N PRO A 671 -5.81 -3.04 -5.53
CA PRO A 671 -5.23 -1.85 -4.90
C PRO A 671 -3.70 -1.79 -5.02
N LEU A 672 -3.03 -2.95 -4.84
CA LEU A 672 -1.57 -3.03 -4.94
C LEU A 672 -1.09 -2.93 -6.39
N ALA A 673 -1.82 -3.53 -7.33
CA ALA A 673 -1.55 -3.39 -8.76
C ALA A 673 -1.71 -1.94 -9.23
N GLN A 674 -2.75 -1.24 -8.76
CA GLN A 674 -2.97 0.17 -9.05
C GLN A 674 -1.84 1.04 -8.49
N LEU A 675 -1.47 0.84 -7.24
CA LEU A 675 -0.38 1.57 -6.60
C LEU A 675 0.97 1.30 -7.27
N GLY A 676 1.27 0.02 -7.54
CA GLY A 676 2.49 -0.39 -8.22
C GLY A 676 2.64 0.24 -9.60
N PHE A 677 1.57 0.20 -10.41
CA PHE A 677 1.55 0.85 -11.73
C PHE A 677 1.70 2.38 -11.62
N ALA A 678 0.92 3.02 -10.74
CA ALA A 678 0.93 4.46 -10.58
C ALA A 678 2.32 4.98 -10.20
N VAL A 679 2.95 4.35 -9.20
CA VAL A 679 4.28 4.77 -8.74
C VAL A 679 5.34 4.45 -9.79
N ALA A 680 5.32 3.27 -10.41
CA ALA A 680 6.26 2.90 -11.44
C ALA A 680 6.19 3.84 -12.65
N PHE A 681 5.00 4.07 -13.19
CA PHE A 681 4.80 4.97 -14.32
C PHE A 681 5.13 6.42 -13.95
N GLY A 682 4.65 6.89 -12.80
CA GLY A 682 4.84 8.28 -12.38
C GLY A 682 6.29 8.62 -12.09
N VAL A 683 7.06 7.72 -11.48
CA VAL A 683 8.51 7.88 -11.28
C VAL A 683 9.24 7.92 -12.62
N LEU A 684 8.86 7.10 -13.59
CA LEU A 684 9.45 7.16 -14.95
C LEU A 684 9.08 8.47 -15.66
N LEU A 685 7.83 8.91 -15.58
CA LEU A 685 7.37 10.18 -16.13
C LEU A 685 8.14 11.35 -15.52
N ASP A 686 8.29 11.35 -14.22
CA ASP A 686 9.02 12.38 -13.47
C ASP A 686 10.50 12.40 -13.85
N THR A 687 11.14 11.24 -13.88
CA THR A 687 12.58 11.11 -14.12
C THR A 687 12.95 11.40 -15.56
N ILE A 688 12.18 10.90 -16.53
CA ILE A 688 12.53 11.00 -17.96
C ILE A 688 12.03 12.30 -18.57
N ILE A 689 10.82 12.76 -18.20
CA ILE A 689 10.16 13.90 -18.84
C ILE A 689 10.22 15.15 -17.99
N VAL A 690 9.64 15.10 -16.77
CA VAL A 690 9.50 16.32 -15.97
C VAL A 690 10.85 16.87 -15.58
N ARG A 691 11.70 16.05 -15.03
CA ARG A 691 13.00 16.46 -14.52
C ARG A 691 14.04 16.65 -15.60
N SER A 692 14.01 15.83 -16.65
CA SER A 692 15.03 15.90 -17.70
C SER A 692 14.72 16.96 -18.75
N ILE A 693 13.45 17.37 -18.93
CA ILE A 693 13.02 18.32 -19.93
C ILE A 693 12.32 19.52 -19.32
N LEU A 694 11.22 19.31 -18.58
CA LEU A 694 10.36 20.41 -18.09
C LEU A 694 11.08 21.34 -17.10
N VAL A 695 11.67 20.76 -16.06
CA VAL A 695 12.36 21.55 -15.00
C VAL A 695 13.56 22.31 -15.56
N PRO A 696 14.49 21.69 -16.33
CA PRO A 696 15.60 22.43 -16.94
C PRO A 696 15.14 23.54 -17.88
N ALA A 697 14.12 23.28 -18.69
CA ALA A 697 13.58 24.27 -19.62
C ALA A 697 12.97 25.48 -18.86
N LEU A 698 12.21 25.24 -17.79
CA LEU A 698 11.68 26.31 -16.92
C LEU A 698 12.80 27.10 -16.24
N VAL A 699 13.81 26.43 -15.71
CA VAL A 699 14.93 27.10 -15.05
C VAL A 699 15.75 27.92 -16.05
N HIS A 700 15.94 27.45 -17.29
CA HIS A 700 16.57 28.21 -18.36
C HIS A 700 15.77 29.46 -18.76
N GLU A 701 14.45 29.37 -18.85
CA GLU A 701 13.56 30.48 -19.22
C GLU A 701 13.53 31.54 -18.12
N ILE A 702 13.35 31.11 -16.84
CA ILE A 702 13.33 32.03 -15.68
C ILE A 702 14.70 32.64 -15.42
N GLY A 703 15.78 31.88 -15.68
CA GLY A 703 17.16 32.32 -15.49
C GLY A 703 17.51 32.55 -14.02
N PRO A 704 18.43 33.50 -13.72
CA PRO A 704 18.92 33.77 -12.36
C PRO A 704 17.83 34.13 -11.35
N LYS A 705 16.68 34.64 -11.78
CA LYS A 705 15.54 34.98 -10.91
C LYS A 705 15.00 33.75 -10.15
N ILE A 706 15.25 32.54 -10.66
CA ILE A 706 14.84 31.28 -10.01
C ILE A 706 15.38 31.19 -8.57
N TRP A 707 16.50 31.81 -8.26
CA TRP A 707 17.14 31.77 -6.95
C TRP A 707 16.65 32.82 -5.93
N ARG A 708 15.53 33.51 -6.21
CA ARG A 708 15.00 34.51 -5.26
C ARG A 708 14.56 33.86 -3.95
N PRO A 709 14.92 34.44 -2.77
CA PRO A 709 15.64 35.67 -2.51
C PRO A 709 17.18 35.55 -2.36
N SER A 710 17.81 34.43 -2.78
CA SER A 710 19.24 34.17 -2.62
C SER A 710 20.10 35.16 -3.41
N LYS A 711 21.36 35.40 -2.95
CA LYS A 711 22.37 36.21 -3.65
C LYS A 711 22.72 35.71 -5.06
N LEU A 712 22.40 34.44 -5.40
CA LEU A 712 22.59 33.89 -6.74
C LEU A 712 21.65 34.49 -7.81
N GLN A 713 20.62 35.23 -7.42
CA GLN A 713 19.69 35.88 -8.35
C GLN A 713 20.36 36.93 -9.25
N THR A 714 21.55 37.40 -8.90
CA THR A 714 22.32 38.42 -9.64
C THR A 714 23.44 37.82 -10.48
N LYS A 715 23.65 36.50 -10.44
CA LYS A 715 24.64 35.76 -11.22
C LYS A 715 23.90 34.94 -12.31
#